data_29757b8d73e6feb756f9bf98f74d59e5
#
_entry.id   29757b8d73e6feb756f9bf98f74d59e5
#
_cell.length_a   1.000
_cell.length_b   1.000
_cell.length_c   1.000
_cell.angle_alpha   90.00
_cell.angle_beta   90.00
_cell.angle_gamma   90.00
#
_symmetry.space_group_name_H-M   'P 1'
#
loop_
_entity.id
_entity.type
_entity.pdbx_description
1 polymer ?
#
loop_
_entity_poly.entity_id
_entity_poly.type
_entity_poly.pdbx_seq_one_letter_code
_entity_poly.pdbx_strand_id
1 'polypeptide(L)'
;MKQYTVTGMSCAACSARVEKAVSKVPGVTACSVSLLTNSMGVEGTAAPQAIIAAVQAAGYGASEKGAEAAVSPSEAEKQLEDHDTPALKRRLIWSLGFLIVLMYFSMGHMMWGWPLPAFYNDNHVAMGLTQLLLTAVVMVINQRFFVSGFKSLWHRAPNMDTLVALGATAAFGYSTYALFAMTGAQVRGDMDAVMTYMMDFYFESAAMILTLITVGKMLEARSKGKTTDALKGLMRLSPKTANVLRGDSEQTVPIAQVRVGDIFVVRPGENIPVDGVVIEGGSAVNESALTGESIPVDKAVGDSVSAATLNQSGFLKCRATRVGEDTTLSQIIRMVSDAAATKAPIAKIADKVSGVFVPTVIAIAAVTTLVWLLLGNGVGYALARGISVLVISCPCALGLATPVAIMVGNGLGAKNGILFKTAASLEEAGRIQIVALDKTGTITAGEPRVTDILPAEGVSADELMRLAYLLERKSEHPLARAILSRAEEQGMQPEEVADFAIQPGNGLSAVWQKHTLRGGNIDFISSAAHVPDALCAQAEKLAENGKTPLYFSRDDQALGVIAVADVIKEDSPQAVRELQGMGVHVVMLTGDNERTARAIGAQAGVDQVIAGVLPDGKEAVIRKLKQHGKVAMVGDGINDAPALTRADVGIAIGAGTDVAIDAADVVLMKSRLSDVPAAIRLSRATLRNIHENLFWAFFYNTIGIPLAAGVFIPLGLTLNPMFGAAAMSLSSFCVVTNALRLNLFKLRDASRDHKIRQKDTDFTVSAPGAMRKTLHIEGMMCPHCEMRVKQALEAVPGVSEATASHEKGTAVVTLSAQVDNDALRAAVEAQDYKVTAIDEN
;
A
#
# COMPACT_ATOMS: atom_id res chain seq x y z
N MET A 1 13.72 -8.15 6.97
CA MET A 1 13.83 -8.90 5.68
C MET A 1 15.21 -8.66 5.06
N LYS A 2 16.01 -9.71 4.73
CA LYS A 2 17.29 -9.54 4.00
C LYS A 2 17.00 -9.48 2.50
N GLN A 3 17.69 -8.58 1.79
CA GLN A 3 17.51 -8.41 0.35
C GLN A 3 18.68 -8.98 -0.44
N TYR A 4 18.37 -9.59 -1.60
CA TYR A 4 19.34 -10.14 -2.54
C TYR A 4 19.02 -9.66 -3.95
N THR A 5 20.05 -9.41 -4.75
CA THR A 5 19.90 -9.21 -6.19
C THR A 5 19.94 -10.58 -6.87
N VAL A 6 18.95 -10.87 -7.75
CA VAL A 6 18.88 -12.13 -8.50
C VAL A 6 18.98 -11.86 -9.99
N THR A 7 19.93 -12.52 -10.66
CA THR A 7 20.18 -12.33 -12.08
C THR A 7 19.79 -13.56 -12.91
N GLY A 8 19.41 -13.34 -14.18
CA GLY A 8 19.06 -14.40 -15.13
C GLY A 8 17.57 -14.76 -15.17
N MET A 9 16.71 -14.07 -14.40
CA MET A 9 15.26 -14.27 -14.48
C MET A 9 14.70 -13.53 -15.70
N SER A 10 13.83 -14.21 -16.47
CA SER A 10 13.21 -13.65 -17.68
C SER A 10 11.68 -13.64 -17.63
N CYS A 11 11.06 -14.36 -16.70
CA CYS A 11 9.60 -14.49 -16.60
C CYS A 11 9.13 -14.92 -15.20
N ALA A 12 7.81 -14.85 -14.97
CA ALA A 12 7.16 -15.23 -13.71
C ALA A 12 7.48 -16.67 -13.25
N ALA A 13 7.58 -17.63 -14.20
CA ALA A 13 7.97 -19.01 -13.87
C ALA A 13 9.39 -19.11 -13.31
N CYS A 14 10.31 -18.21 -13.73
CA CYS A 14 11.66 -18.13 -13.20
C CYS A 14 11.64 -17.66 -11.74
N SER A 15 10.89 -16.60 -11.44
CA SER A 15 10.78 -16.07 -10.07
C SER A 15 10.13 -17.06 -9.11
N ALA A 16 9.08 -17.77 -9.54
CA ALA A 16 8.43 -18.83 -8.76
C ALA A 16 9.38 -19.99 -8.44
N ARG A 17 10.28 -20.32 -9.38
CA ARG A 17 11.27 -21.37 -9.19
C ARG A 17 12.33 -20.99 -8.17
N VAL A 18 12.87 -19.77 -8.25
CA VAL A 18 13.83 -19.24 -7.26
C VAL A 18 13.19 -19.25 -5.88
N GLU A 19 11.96 -18.72 -5.78
CA GLU A 19 11.20 -18.68 -4.53
C GLU A 19 11.01 -20.08 -3.92
N LYS A 20 10.62 -21.07 -4.74
CA LYS A 20 10.47 -22.46 -4.33
C LYS A 20 11.79 -23.10 -3.89
N ALA A 21 12.90 -22.75 -4.51
CA ALA A 21 14.23 -23.29 -4.16
C ALA A 21 14.70 -22.72 -2.82
N VAL A 22 14.56 -21.42 -2.62
CA VAL A 22 14.99 -20.71 -1.40
C VAL A 22 14.08 -21.03 -0.22
N SER A 23 12.76 -21.17 -0.43
CA SER A 23 11.82 -21.56 0.65
C SER A 23 12.08 -22.97 1.23
N LYS A 24 12.91 -23.79 0.57
CA LYS A 24 13.32 -25.09 1.09
C LYS A 24 14.59 -25.06 1.94
N VAL A 25 15.27 -23.90 1.98
CA VAL A 25 16.49 -23.75 2.78
C VAL A 25 16.10 -23.71 4.27
N PRO A 26 16.73 -24.56 5.12
CA PRO A 26 16.46 -24.54 6.56
C PRO A 26 16.70 -23.14 7.15
N GLY A 27 15.75 -22.68 7.96
CA GLY A 27 15.80 -21.35 8.57
C GLY A 27 15.20 -20.21 7.75
N VAL A 28 14.66 -20.48 6.55
CA VAL A 28 13.86 -19.50 5.78
C VAL A 28 12.39 -19.63 6.19
N THR A 29 11.81 -18.54 6.71
CA THR A 29 10.39 -18.46 7.08
C THR A 29 9.53 -17.90 5.96
N ALA A 30 10.04 -16.94 5.21
CA ALA A 30 9.38 -16.38 4.04
C ALA A 30 10.40 -16.00 2.97
N CYS A 31 10.00 -16.16 1.71
CA CYS A 31 10.79 -15.73 0.55
C CYS A 31 9.85 -15.12 -0.49
N SER A 32 10.23 -13.96 -1.01
CA SER A 32 9.52 -13.28 -2.08
C SER A 32 10.51 -12.82 -3.14
N VAL A 33 10.23 -13.11 -4.41
CA VAL A 33 11.13 -12.80 -5.54
C VAL A 33 10.42 -11.87 -6.52
N SER A 34 10.96 -10.69 -6.71
CA SER A 34 10.44 -9.68 -7.65
C SER A 34 11.18 -9.77 -8.99
N LEU A 35 10.42 -10.11 -10.04
CA LEU A 35 10.93 -10.07 -11.42
C LEU A 35 11.17 -8.64 -11.91
N LEU A 36 10.45 -7.68 -11.34
CA LEU A 36 10.48 -6.29 -11.79
C LEU A 36 11.76 -5.57 -11.35
N THR A 37 12.16 -5.78 -10.09
CA THR A 37 13.35 -5.17 -9.49
C THR A 37 14.56 -6.11 -9.52
N ASN A 38 14.41 -7.33 -10.07
CA ASN A 38 15.43 -8.38 -10.02
C ASN A 38 15.97 -8.61 -8.61
N SER A 39 15.09 -8.50 -7.61
CA SER A 39 15.42 -8.64 -6.20
C SER A 39 14.65 -9.78 -5.54
N MET A 40 15.19 -10.24 -4.43
CA MET A 40 14.58 -11.26 -3.58
C MET A 40 14.67 -10.82 -2.13
N GLY A 41 13.54 -10.81 -1.43
CA GLY A 41 13.46 -10.63 0.00
C GLY A 41 13.34 -11.97 0.71
N VAL A 42 14.15 -12.20 1.73
CA VAL A 42 14.15 -13.43 2.52
C VAL A 42 14.04 -13.09 4.00
N GLU A 43 13.10 -13.75 4.67
CA GLU A 43 12.94 -13.70 6.13
C GLU A 43 13.38 -15.02 6.75
N GLY A 44 13.97 -14.93 7.92
CA GLY A 44 14.44 -16.10 8.67
C GLY A 44 15.89 -15.95 9.13
N THR A 45 16.42 -17.06 9.68
CA THR A 45 17.75 -17.15 10.28
C THR A 45 18.78 -17.83 9.35
N ALA A 46 18.40 -18.18 8.12
CA ALA A 46 19.26 -18.86 7.17
C ALA A 46 20.51 -18.04 6.83
N ALA A 47 21.65 -18.72 6.67
CA ALA A 47 22.91 -18.08 6.28
C ALA A 47 22.84 -17.57 4.83
N PRO A 48 23.38 -16.37 4.52
CA PRO A 48 23.35 -15.79 3.17
C PRO A 48 23.94 -16.73 2.11
N GLN A 49 25.01 -17.41 2.41
CA GLN A 49 25.67 -18.34 1.48
C GLN A 49 24.77 -19.53 1.11
N ALA A 50 23.97 -20.05 2.06
CA ALA A 50 23.03 -21.14 1.78
C ALA A 50 21.89 -20.67 0.85
N ILE A 51 21.44 -19.45 1.01
CA ILE A 51 20.42 -18.82 0.16
C ILE A 51 20.99 -18.64 -1.26
N ILE A 52 22.20 -18.08 -1.40
CA ILE A 52 22.88 -17.89 -2.70
C ILE A 52 23.09 -19.23 -3.40
N ALA A 53 23.55 -20.25 -2.68
CA ALA A 53 23.76 -21.58 -3.23
C ALA A 53 22.45 -22.22 -3.75
N ALA A 54 21.34 -22.03 -3.03
CA ALA A 54 20.04 -22.51 -3.46
C ALA A 54 19.56 -21.84 -4.77
N VAL A 55 19.81 -20.54 -4.92
CA VAL A 55 19.50 -19.79 -6.15
C VAL A 55 20.37 -20.26 -7.30
N GLN A 56 21.66 -20.48 -7.06
CA GLN A 56 22.60 -21.00 -8.07
C GLN A 56 22.23 -22.42 -8.50
N ALA A 57 21.86 -23.29 -7.56
CA ALA A 57 21.37 -24.63 -7.86
C ALA A 57 20.08 -24.62 -8.69
N ALA A 58 19.23 -23.60 -8.54
CA ALA A 58 18.06 -23.37 -9.37
C ALA A 58 18.41 -22.85 -10.79
N GLY A 59 19.67 -22.51 -11.05
CA GLY A 59 20.18 -22.08 -12.35
C GLY A 59 20.26 -20.57 -12.56
N TYR A 60 20.17 -19.76 -11.48
CA TYR A 60 20.19 -18.29 -11.48
C TYR A 60 21.38 -17.76 -10.68
N GLY A 61 21.74 -16.48 -10.90
CA GLY A 61 22.75 -15.82 -10.07
C GLY A 61 22.11 -15.10 -8.89
N ALA A 62 22.81 -15.04 -7.74
CA ALA A 62 22.39 -14.23 -6.60
C ALA A 62 23.58 -13.59 -5.90
N SER A 63 23.37 -12.38 -5.36
CA SER A 63 24.29 -11.67 -4.48
C SER A 63 23.50 -10.97 -3.37
N GLU A 64 24.06 -10.90 -2.16
CA GLU A 64 23.44 -10.17 -1.04
C GLU A 64 23.51 -8.67 -1.31
N LYS A 65 22.41 -7.97 -1.04
CA LYS A 65 22.31 -6.52 -1.22
C LYS A 65 22.59 -5.87 0.14
N GLY A 66 23.75 -5.19 0.26
CA GLY A 66 24.05 -4.43 1.48
C GLY A 66 25.07 -5.01 2.42
N ALA A 67 25.92 -5.99 1.99
CA ALA A 67 26.99 -6.53 2.84
C ALA A 67 28.22 -5.63 2.97
N GLU A 68 28.37 -4.59 2.14
CA GLU A 68 29.49 -3.64 2.21
C GLU A 68 29.00 -2.21 2.00
N ALA A 69 29.20 -1.37 3.02
CA ALA A 69 29.01 0.08 3.10
C ALA A 69 27.60 0.60 2.77
N ALA A 70 27.10 1.52 3.58
CA ALA A 70 25.87 2.28 3.34
C ALA A 70 25.80 2.72 1.87
N VAL A 71 24.89 2.11 1.10
CA VAL A 71 24.71 2.42 -0.32
C VAL A 71 24.22 3.85 -0.41
N SER A 72 25.06 4.75 -0.89
CA SER A 72 24.65 6.15 -1.07
C SER A 72 23.44 6.21 -2.01
N PRO A 73 22.51 7.17 -1.84
CA PRO A 73 21.37 7.35 -2.73
C PRO A 73 21.74 7.36 -4.22
N SER A 74 22.97 7.84 -4.54
CA SER A 74 23.52 7.86 -5.91
C SER A 74 23.87 6.46 -6.44
N GLU A 75 24.28 5.52 -5.60
CA GLU A 75 24.55 4.13 -6.00
C GLU A 75 23.26 3.31 -6.12
N ALA A 76 22.29 3.58 -5.26
CA ALA A 76 20.96 3.00 -5.38
C ALA A 76 20.24 3.48 -6.67
N GLU A 77 20.41 4.75 -7.07
CA GLU A 77 19.92 5.28 -8.34
C GLU A 77 20.57 4.56 -9.53
N LYS A 78 21.89 4.32 -9.51
CA LYS A 78 22.60 3.56 -10.56
C LYS A 78 22.11 2.12 -10.70
N GLN A 79 21.74 1.46 -9.61
CA GLN A 79 21.17 0.11 -9.63
C GLN A 79 19.77 0.04 -10.28
N LEU A 80 19.05 1.16 -10.30
CA LEU A 80 17.75 1.29 -10.94
C LEU A 80 17.85 1.81 -12.39
N GLU A 81 19.05 2.10 -12.89
CA GLU A 81 19.25 2.48 -14.29
C GLU A 81 18.84 1.35 -15.23
N ASP A 82 18.19 1.73 -16.31
CA ASP A 82 17.71 0.80 -17.34
C ASP A 82 18.86 0.40 -18.28
N HIS A 83 19.58 -0.65 -17.93
CA HIS A 83 20.66 -1.22 -18.76
C HIS A 83 20.13 -2.17 -19.86
N ASP A 84 18.91 -2.70 -19.70
CA ASP A 84 18.33 -3.69 -20.60
C ASP A 84 17.78 -3.05 -21.89
N THR A 85 17.09 -1.90 -21.79
CA THR A 85 16.50 -1.22 -22.97
C THR A 85 17.52 -0.85 -24.05
N PRO A 86 18.71 -0.27 -23.77
CA PRO A 86 19.71 0.02 -24.79
C PRO A 86 20.24 -1.24 -25.50
N ALA A 87 20.46 -2.32 -24.75
CA ALA A 87 20.94 -3.58 -25.30
C ALA A 87 19.87 -4.24 -26.19
N LEU A 88 18.61 -4.25 -25.77
CA LEU A 88 17.48 -4.76 -26.56
C LEU A 88 17.22 -3.91 -27.79
N LYS A 89 17.32 -2.57 -27.68
CA LYS A 89 17.19 -1.66 -28.83
C LYS A 89 18.25 -1.95 -29.90
N ARG A 90 19.51 -2.13 -29.53
CA ARG A 90 20.58 -2.48 -30.47
C ARG A 90 20.32 -3.81 -31.16
N ARG A 91 19.93 -4.85 -30.40
CA ARG A 91 19.54 -6.16 -30.99
C ARG A 91 18.38 -6.03 -31.96
N LEU A 92 17.35 -5.27 -31.58
CA LEU A 92 16.18 -5.06 -32.42
C LEU A 92 16.53 -4.39 -33.74
N ILE A 93 17.37 -3.33 -33.73
CA ILE A 93 17.78 -2.61 -34.93
C ILE A 93 18.48 -3.57 -35.89
N TRP A 94 19.44 -4.37 -35.41
CA TRP A 94 20.13 -5.34 -36.24
C TRP A 94 19.21 -6.45 -36.72
N SER A 95 18.37 -7.03 -35.88
CA SER A 95 17.40 -8.05 -36.27
C SER A 95 16.42 -7.53 -37.31
N LEU A 96 15.93 -6.29 -37.16
CA LEU A 96 15.01 -5.67 -38.10
C LEU A 96 15.68 -5.42 -39.45
N GLY A 97 16.95 -4.98 -39.47
CA GLY A 97 17.71 -4.77 -40.71
C GLY A 97 17.82 -6.06 -41.56
N PHE A 98 18.25 -7.16 -40.91
CA PHE A 98 18.34 -8.45 -41.59
C PHE A 98 16.96 -9.03 -41.95
N LEU A 99 15.95 -8.81 -41.11
CA LEU A 99 14.57 -9.26 -41.39
C LEU A 99 13.99 -8.55 -42.61
N ILE A 100 14.19 -7.23 -42.77
CA ILE A 100 13.70 -6.48 -43.94
C ILE A 100 14.31 -7.06 -45.22
N VAL A 101 15.62 -7.35 -45.21
CA VAL A 101 16.28 -7.99 -46.34
C VAL A 101 15.69 -9.38 -46.58
N LEU A 102 15.50 -10.18 -45.54
CA LEU A 102 14.90 -11.51 -45.66
C LEU A 102 13.47 -11.44 -46.23
N MET A 103 12.66 -10.51 -45.77
CA MET A 103 11.29 -10.28 -46.28
C MET A 103 11.26 -9.82 -47.75
N TYR A 104 12.28 -9.09 -48.16
CA TYR A 104 12.44 -8.72 -49.60
C TYR A 104 12.59 -9.95 -50.47
N PHE A 105 13.42 -10.92 -50.04
CA PHE A 105 13.64 -12.19 -50.76
C PHE A 105 12.42 -13.13 -50.69
N SER A 106 11.81 -13.29 -49.52
CA SER A 106 10.75 -14.28 -49.29
C SER A 106 9.40 -13.79 -49.82
N MET A 107 8.91 -12.65 -49.35
CA MET A 107 7.62 -12.11 -49.73
C MET A 107 7.69 -11.15 -50.91
N GLY A 108 8.66 -10.24 -50.91
CA GLY A 108 8.79 -9.18 -51.93
C GLY A 108 8.94 -9.75 -53.32
N HIS A 109 9.84 -10.69 -53.51
CA HIS A 109 10.03 -11.32 -54.82
C HIS A 109 8.95 -12.35 -55.13
N MET A 110 8.66 -13.25 -54.21
CA MET A 110 7.74 -14.37 -54.50
C MET A 110 6.27 -13.96 -54.63
N MET A 111 5.78 -12.97 -53.82
CA MET A 111 4.38 -12.55 -53.88
C MET A 111 4.17 -11.33 -54.78
N TRP A 112 5.14 -10.41 -54.86
CA TRP A 112 4.99 -9.10 -55.56
C TRP A 112 5.93 -8.94 -56.76
N GLY A 113 6.76 -9.93 -57.05
CA GLY A 113 7.63 -9.92 -58.24
C GLY A 113 8.74 -8.84 -58.19
N TRP A 114 9.20 -8.44 -56.97
CA TRP A 114 10.24 -7.44 -56.84
C TRP A 114 11.52 -7.90 -57.49
N PRO A 115 12.29 -6.96 -58.16
CA PRO A 115 13.45 -7.33 -58.93
C PRO A 115 14.58 -7.88 -58.05
N LEU A 116 15.18 -8.99 -58.49
CA LEU A 116 16.37 -9.57 -57.89
C LEU A 116 17.50 -9.50 -58.89
N PRO A 117 18.77 -9.52 -58.44
CA PRO A 117 19.93 -9.68 -59.31
C PRO A 117 19.79 -10.92 -60.20
N ALA A 118 20.22 -10.86 -61.47
CA ALA A 118 20.09 -11.91 -62.44
C ALA A 118 20.61 -13.30 -62.01
N PHE A 119 21.52 -13.35 -61.03
CA PHE A 119 22.02 -14.57 -60.42
C PHE A 119 20.91 -15.43 -59.76
N TYR A 120 19.82 -14.82 -59.28
CA TYR A 120 18.74 -15.50 -58.63
C TYR A 120 17.62 -15.98 -59.57
N ASN A 121 17.67 -15.56 -60.88
CA ASN A 121 16.69 -16.00 -61.85
C ASN A 121 16.78 -17.51 -62.01
N ASP A 122 15.66 -18.22 -61.77
CA ASP A 122 15.55 -19.67 -61.82
C ASP A 122 16.45 -20.43 -60.85
N ASN A 123 17.15 -19.71 -59.97
CA ASN A 123 18.09 -20.30 -58.97
C ASN A 123 17.43 -20.37 -57.59
N HIS A 124 16.43 -21.28 -57.44
CA HIS A 124 15.65 -21.45 -56.23
C HIS A 124 16.52 -21.87 -55.02
N VAL A 125 17.62 -22.64 -55.28
CA VAL A 125 18.55 -23.07 -54.23
C VAL A 125 19.32 -21.87 -53.65
N ALA A 126 19.76 -20.94 -54.50
CA ALA A 126 20.45 -19.74 -54.02
C ALA A 126 19.51 -18.85 -53.20
N MET A 127 18.27 -18.76 -53.57
CA MET A 127 17.23 -18.07 -52.80
C MET A 127 17.04 -18.71 -51.41
N GLY A 128 16.89 -20.02 -51.34
CA GLY A 128 16.76 -20.74 -50.06
C GLY A 128 18.00 -20.62 -49.17
N LEU A 129 19.20 -20.70 -49.74
CA LEU A 129 20.46 -20.49 -49.00
C LEU A 129 20.58 -19.07 -48.47
N THR A 130 20.20 -18.05 -49.25
CA THR A 130 20.18 -16.65 -48.77
C THR A 130 19.26 -16.48 -47.59
N GLN A 131 18.04 -17.04 -47.64
CA GLN A 131 17.08 -17.01 -46.55
C GLN A 131 17.61 -17.74 -45.33
N LEU A 132 18.23 -18.90 -45.49
CA LEU A 132 18.87 -19.67 -44.40
C LEU A 132 19.96 -18.85 -43.69
N LEU A 133 20.87 -18.21 -44.45
CA LEU A 133 21.96 -17.43 -43.91
C LEU A 133 21.44 -16.20 -43.16
N LEU A 134 20.53 -15.44 -43.73
CA LEU A 134 19.90 -14.27 -43.07
C LEU A 134 19.20 -14.65 -41.79
N THR A 135 18.43 -15.73 -41.81
CA THR A 135 17.75 -16.26 -40.62
C THR A 135 18.75 -16.71 -39.54
N ALA A 136 19.81 -17.42 -39.93
CA ALA A 136 20.86 -17.82 -39.00
C ALA A 136 21.52 -16.62 -38.31
N VAL A 137 21.76 -15.52 -39.03
CA VAL A 137 22.28 -14.27 -38.45
C VAL A 137 21.30 -13.72 -37.41
N VAL A 138 19.99 -13.67 -37.71
CA VAL A 138 18.96 -13.21 -36.75
C VAL A 138 18.90 -14.12 -35.52
N MET A 139 19.07 -15.45 -35.70
CA MET A 139 19.14 -16.40 -34.59
C MET A 139 20.36 -16.16 -33.68
N VAL A 140 21.53 -15.89 -34.28
CA VAL A 140 22.75 -15.58 -33.53
C VAL A 140 22.63 -14.27 -32.77
N ILE A 141 22.07 -13.22 -33.36
CA ILE A 141 21.80 -11.94 -32.68
C ILE A 141 20.91 -12.20 -31.45
N ASN A 142 19.96 -13.12 -31.55
CA ASN A 142 18.99 -13.45 -30.52
C ASN A 142 19.31 -14.75 -29.77
N GLN A 143 20.56 -15.23 -29.77
CA GLN A 143 20.99 -16.50 -29.16
C GLN A 143 20.59 -16.65 -27.69
N ARG A 144 20.39 -15.55 -26.95
CA ARG A 144 19.99 -15.57 -25.55
C ARG A 144 18.68 -16.33 -25.33
N PHE A 145 17.72 -16.27 -26.27
CA PHE A 145 16.47 -17.01 -26.16
C PHE A 145 16.72 -18.53 -26.23
N PHE A 146 17.63 -18.97 -27.07
CA PHE A 146 17.98 -20.39 -27.22
C PHE A 146 18.73 -20.91 -26.01
N VAL A 147 19.75 -20.17 -25.54
CA VAL A 147 20.53 -20.55 -24.36
C VAL A 147 19.64 -20.62 -23.11
N SER A 148 18.83 -19.60 -22.86
CA SER A 148 17.90 -19.58 -21.73
C SER A 148 16.82 -20.65 -21.85
N GLY A 149 16.20 -20.76 -23.03
CA GLY A 149 15.09 -21.69 -23.30
C GLY A 149 15.49 -23.17 -23.18
N PHE A 150 16.57 -23.59 -23.82
CA PHE A 150 17.04 -24.97 -23.76
C PHE A 150 17.63 -25.32 -22.39
N LYS A 151 18.34 -24.40 -21.73
CA LYS A 151 18.80 -24.59 -20.34
C LYS A 151 17.62 -24.82 -19.40
N SER A 152 16.55 -24.04 -19.52
CA SER A 152 15.35 -24.20 -18.69
C SER A 152 14.63 -25.53 -18.98
N LEU A 153 14.55 -25.93 -20.25
CA LEU A 153 13.96 -27.21 -20.66
C LEU A 153 14.76 -28.40 -20.08
N TRP A 154 16.09 -28.36 -20.15
CA TRP A 154 16.98 -29.37 -19.60
C TRP A 154 16.78 -29.56 -18.08
N HIS A 155 16.56 -28.47 -17.38
CA HIS A 155 16.26 -28.49 -15.94
C HIS A 155 14.78 -28.81 -15.63
N ARG A 156 13.99 -29.31 -16.59
CA ARG A 156 12.55 -29.63 -16.43
C ARG A 156 11.70 -28.46 -15.91
N ALA A 157 12.05 -27.24 -16.26
CA ALA A 157 11.34 -26.04 -15.90
C ALA A 157 11.20 -25.11 -17.11
N PRO A 158 10.48 -25.54 -18.16
CA PRO A 158 10.32 -24.76 -19.36
C PRO A 158 9.72 -23.39 -19.03
N ASN A 159 10.28 -22.35 -19.63
CA ASN A 159 9.88 -20.98 -19.50
C ASN A 159 9.42 -20.40 -20.84
N MET A 160 9.14 -19.11 -20.87
CA MET A 160 8.75 -18.40 -22.09
C MET A 160 9.82 -18.53 -23.19
N ASP A 161 11.10 -18.39 -22.86
CA ASP A 161 12.18 -18.50 -23.82
C ASP A 161 12.23 -19.92 -24.44
N THR A 162 11.78 -20.94 -23.71
CA THR A 162 11.65 -22.32 -24.22
C THR A 162 10.65 -22.41 -25.37
N LEU A 163 9.48 -21.75 -25.27
CA LEU A 163 8.45 -21.75 -26.32
C LEU A 163 8.98 -21.09 -27.58
N VAL A 164 9.66 -19.96 -27.44
CA VAL A 164 10.28 -19.21 -28.53
C VAL A 164 11.40 -20.04 -29.19
N ALA A 165 12.28 -20.61 -28.37
CA ALA A 165 13.41 -21.43 -28.85
C ALA A 165 12.89 -22.67 -29.61
N LEU A 166 11.89 -23.39 -29.08
CA LEU A 166 11.29 -24.54 -29.76
C LEU A 166 10.63 -24.14 -31.08
N GLY A 167 9.83 -23.07 -31.09
CA GLY A 167 9.14 -22.60 -32.30
C GLY A 167 10.11 -22.16 -33.38
N ALA A 168 11.10 -21.33 -33.04
CA ALA A 168 12.10 -20.86 -34.01
C ALA A 168 13.03 -21.98 -34.50
N THR A 169 13.44 -22.90 -33.62
CA THR A 169 14.26 -24.05 -33.98
C THR A 169 13.49 -25.02 -34.87
N ALA A 170 12.22 -25.28 -34.61
CA ALA A 170 11.37 -26.15 -35.44
C ALA A 170 11.16 -25.54 -36.85
N ALA A 171 10.86 -24.24 -36.92
CA ALA A 171 10.73 -23.53 -38.22
C ALA A 171 12.03 -23.54 -39.03
N PHE A 172 13.16 -23.21 -38.41
CA PHE A 172 14.46 -23.22 -39.05
C PHE A 172 14.91 -24.63 -39.46
N GLY A 173 14.75 -25.63 -38.59
CA GLY A 173 15.12 -27.03 -38.87
C GLY A 173 14.33 -27.65 -40.00
N TYR A 174 12.99 -27.44 -40.01
CA TYR A 174 12.14 -27.93 -41.09
C TYR A 174 12.46 -27.25 -42.43
N SER A 175 12.66 -25.90 -42.43
CA SER A 175 13.02 -25.19 -43.66
C SER A 175 14.39 -25.60 -44.17
N THR A 176 15.32 -25.96 -43.30
CA THR A 176 16.61 -26.52 -43.69
C THR A 176 16.42 -27.90 -44.34
N TYR A 177 15.60 -28.77 -43.75
CA TYR A 177 15.23 -30.06 -44.38
C TYR A 177 14.57 -29.85 -45.74
N ALA A 178 13.59 -28.95 -45.85
CA ALA A 178 12.92 -28.65 -47.12
C ALA A 178 13.88 -28.11 -48.19
N LEU A 179 14.88 -27.29 -47.82
CA LEU A 179 15.93 -26.83 -48.67
C LEU A 179 16.79 -28.00 -49.21
N PHE A 180 17.21 -28.92 -48.36
CA PHE A 180 17.93 -30.12 -48.78
C PHE A 180 17.09 -31.02 -49.71
N ALA A 181 15.80 -31.23 -49.38
CA ALA A 181 14.88 -31.99 -50.23
C ALA A 181 14.67 -31.33 -51.60
N MET A 182 14.59 -29.98 -51.61
CA MET A 182 14.48 -29.19 -52.84
C MET A 182 15.71 -29.34 -53.74
N THR A 183 16.93 -29.39 -53.20
CA THR A 183 18.13 -29.63 -54.01
C THR A 183 18.05 -30.98 -54.69
N GLY A 184 17.58 -32.03 -54.03
CA GLY A 184 17.37 -33.34 -54.60
C GLY A 184 16.32 -33.35 -55.71
N ALA A 185 15.21 -32.61 -55.55
CA ALA A 185 14.17 -32.43 -56.56
C ALA A 185 14.71 -31.70 -57.82
N GLN A 186 15.48 -30.65 -57.59
CA GLN A 186 16.08 -29.88 -58.68
C GLN A 186 17.05 -30.71 -59.52
N VAL A 187 17.90 -31.55 -58.89
CA VAL A 187 18.79 -32.47 -59.58
C VAL A 187 18.03 -33.49 -60.43
N ARG A 188 16.82 -33.93 -60.02
CA ARG A 188 15.92 -34.82 -60.77
C ARG A 188 15.12 -34.10 -61.83
N GLY A 189 15.16 -32.77 -61.91
CA GLY A 189 14.37 -32.00 -62.86
C GLY A 189 12.88 -31.89 -62.49
N ASP A 190 12.48 -32.20 -61.27
CA ASP A 190 11.12 -32.14 -60.75
C ASP A 190 10.81 -30.75 -60.22
N MET A 191 10.40 -29.87 -61.17
CA MET A 191 10.12 -28.46 -60.85
C MET A 191 8.88 -28.27 -59.99
N ASP A 192 7.88 -29.16 -60.08
CA ASP A 192 6.69 -29.10 -59.24
C ASP A 192 7.04 -29.40 -57.78
N ALA A 193 7.90 -30.36 -57.51
CA ALA A 193 8.42 -30.63 -56.19
C ALA A 193 9.31 -29.50 -55.68
N VAL A 194 10.14 -28.87 -56.53
CA VAL A 194 10.95 -27.70 -56.17
C VAL A 194 10.06 -26.54 -55.71
N MET A 195 9.00 -26.23 -56.46
CA MET A 195 8.07 -25.14 -56.05
C MET A 195 7.33 -25.47 -54.76
N THR A 196 6.93 -26.74 -54.56
CA THR A 196 6.27 -27.17 -53.32
C THR A 196 7.17 -26.97 -52.11
N TYR A 197 8.43 -27.40 -52.17
CA TYR A 197 9.38 -27.21 -51.05
C TYR A 197 9.72 -25.73 -50.82
N MET A 198 9.76 -24.92 -51.90
CA MET A 198 10.02 -23.51 -51.79
C MET A 198 8.89 -22.76 -51.09
N MET A 199 7.63 -23.13 -51.32
CA MET A 199 6.46 -22.61 -50.63
C MET A 199 6.40 -23.06 -49.14
N ASP A 200 7.07 -24.14 -48.79
CA ASP A 200 7.11 -24.69 -47.44
C ASP A 200 8.27 -24.14 -46.58
N PHE A 201 8.94 -23.07 -47.00
CA PHE A 201 9.94 -22.44 -46.19
C PHE A 201 9.31 -21.57 -45.08
N TYR A 202 9.81 -21.73 -43.84
CA TYR A 202 9.44 -20.94 -42.65
C TYR A 202 10.65 -20.17 -42.09
N PHE A 203 11.69 -19.89 -42.91
CA PHE A 203 12.83 -19.10 -42.52
C PHE A 203 12.44 -17.70 -42.03
N GLU A 204 11.57 -17.01 -42.76
CA GLU A 204 11.07 -15.70 -42.38
C GLU A 204 10.23 -15.77 -41.09
N SER A 205 9.47 -16.86 -40.87
CA SER A 205 8.68 -17.04 -39.66
C SER A 205 9.60 -17.15 -38.44
N ALA A 206 10.70 -17.91 -38.53
CA ALA A 206 11.66 -18.02 -37.44
C ALA A 206 12.30 -16.67 -37.10
N ALA A 207 12.74 -15.91 -38.13
CA ALA A 207 13.33 -14.59 -37.92
C ALA A 207 12.33 -13.55 -37.40
N MET A 208 11.09 -13.59 -37.91
CA MET A 208 10.00 -12.71 -37.51
C MET A 208 9.59 -12.94 -36.06
N ILE A 209 9.43 -14.21 -35.65
CA ILE A 209 9.13 -14.57 -34.25
C ILE A 209 10.17 -13.96 -33.31
N LEU A 210 11.47 -14.16 -33.58
CA LEU A 210 12.55 -13.64 -32.74
C LEU A 210 12.56 -12.11 -32.69
N THR A 211 12.33 -11.46 -33.84
CA THR A 211 12.32 -10.00 -33.94
C THR A 211 11.12 -9.40 -33.22
N LEU A 212 9.91 -9.91 -33.43
CA LEU A 212 8.69 -9.42 -32.77
C LEU A 212 8.72 -9.65 -31.26
N ILE A 213 9.25 -10.78 -30.80
CA ILE A 213 9.44 -11.01 -29.37
C ILE A 213 10.47 -10.05 -28.77
N THR A 214 11.53 -9.70 -29.53
CA THR A 214 12.50 -8.68 -29.10
C THR A 214 11.85 -7.31 -29.03
N VAL A 215 10.90 -6.95 -29.92
CA VAL A 215 10.07 -5.73 -29.80
C VAL A 215 9.27 -5.78 -28.48
N GLY A 216 8.57 -6.87 -28.23
CA GLY A 216 7.79 -7.05 -27.00
C GLY A 216 8.66 -6.88 -25.75
N LYS A 217 9.83 -7.51 -25.72
CA LYS A 217 10.79 -7.40 -24.61
C LYS A 217 11.38 -5.99 -24.44
N MET A 218 11.63 -5.28 -25.52
CA MET A 218 12.08 -3.89 -25.46
C MET A 218 10.98 -2.97 -24.89
N LEU A 219 9.73 -3.14 -25.33
CA LEU A 219 8.59 -2.38 -24.79
C LEU A 219 8.38 -2.70 -23.31
N GLU A 220 8.52 -3.96 -22.93
CA GLU A 220 8.48 -4.41 -21.54
C GLU A 220 9.56 -3.72 -20.69
N ALA A 221 10.85 -3.75 -21.12
CA ALA A 221 11.94 -3.15 -20.40
C ALA A 221 11.76 -1.62 -20.25
N ARG A 222 11.39 -0.94 -21.35
CA ARG A 222 11.09 0.51 -21.32
C ARG A 222 9.96 0.86 -20.35
N SER A 223 8.96 0.02 -20.28
CA SER A 223 7.80 0.24 -19.41
C SER A 223 8.14 -0.03 -17.96
N LYS A 224 8.95 -1.05 -17.67
CA LYS A 224 9.53 -1.27 -16.33
C LYS A 224 10.34 -0.06 -15.87
N GLY A 225 11.16 0.53 -16.74
CA GLY A 225 11.89 1.77 -16.44
C GLY A 225 10.97 2.90 -16.01
N LYS A 226 9.83 3.11 -16.70
CA LYS A 226 8.85 4.14 -16.33
C LYS A 226 8.14 3.88 -15.00
N THR A 227 7.95 2.63 -14.61
CA THR A 227 7.30 2.31 -13.32
C THR A 227 8.22 2.58 -12.13
N THR A 228 9.54 2.56 -12.32
CA THR A 228 10.53 2.92 -11.29
C THR A 228 10.79 4.43 -11.19
N ASP A 229 10.25 5.24 -12.10
CA ASP A 229 10.51 6.70 -12.15
C ASP A 229 10.03 7.43 -10.89
N ALA A 230 8.96 6.96 -10.25
CA ALA A 230 8.48 7.52 -8.98
C ALA A 230 9.51 7.37 -7.86
N LEU A 231 10.12 6.17 -7.74
CA LEU A 231 11.17 5.89 -6.77
C LEU A 231 12.45 6.69 -7.06
N LYS A 232 12.86 6.75 -8.33
CA LYS A 232 13.98 7.59 -8.78
C LYS A 232 13.73 9.06 -8.48
N GLY A 233 12.48 9.52 -8.67
CA GLY A 233 12.07 10.89 -8.34
C GLY A 233 12.31 11.21 -6.87
N LEU A 234 11.93 10.33 -5.95
CA LEU A 234 12.18 10.49 -4.51
C LEU A 234 13.68 10.50 -4.19
N MET A 235 14.46 9.59 -4.78
CA MET A 235 15.93 9.52 -4.57
C MET A 235 16.64 10.79 -5.04
N ARG A 236 16.19 11.41 -6.13
CA ARG A 236 16.78 12.66 -6.67
C ARG A 236 16.53 13.90 -5.82
N LEU A 237 15.56 13.84 -4.90
CA LEU A 237 15.28 14.94 -3.97
C LEU A 237 16.35 15.06 -2.88
N SER A 238 17.09 13.98 -2.59
CA SER A 238 18.13 13.99 -1.57
C SER A 238 19.31 14.88 -2.00
N PRO A 239 19.65 15.91 -1.22
CA PRO A 239 20.86 16.72 -1.46
C PRO A 239 22.11 15.85 -1.39
N LYS A 240 23.15 16.24 -2.10
CA LYS A 240 24.45 15.54 -2.07
C LYS A 240 25.40 16.09 -1.01
N THR A 241 25.21 17.34 -0.61
CA THR A 241 26.04 18.08 0.33
C THR A 241 25.18 18.81 1.37
N ALA A 242 25.79 19.11 2.49
CA ALA A 242 25.21 19.91 3.57
C ALA A 242 26.18 21.01 4.01
N ASN A 243 25.68 22.19 4.35
CA ASN A 243 26.47 23.27 4.94
C ASN A 243 26.43 23.15 6.47
N VAL A 244 27.51 22.62 7.05
CA VAL A 244 27.59 22.31 8.49
C VAL A 244 28.48 23.35 9.17
N LEU A 245 28.07 23.83 10.33
CA LEU A 245 28.87 24.69 11.20
C LEU A 245 29.81 23.83 12.05
N ARG A 246 31.11 23.98 11.86
CA ARG A 246 32.17 23.38 12.70
C ARG A 246 32.93 24.48 13.41
N GLY A 247 32.64 24.70 14.68
CA GLY A 247 33.06 25.91 15.43
C GLY A 247 32.38 27.15 14.80
N ASP A 248 33.13 28.18 14.50
CA ASP A 248 32.63 29.43 13.89
C ASP A 248 32.70 29.44 12.36
N SER A 249 33.11 28.34 11.72
CA SER A 249 33.24 28.26 10.27
C SER A 249 32.20 27.34 9.65
N GLU A 250 31.56 27.83 8.58
CA GLU A 250 30.67 27.03 7.73
C GLU A 250 31.49 26.21 6.73
N GLN A 251 31.22 24.91 6.66
CA GLN A 251 31.88 23.99 5.75
C GLN A 251 30.85 23.18 4.96
N THR A 252 30.98 23.16 3.64
CA THR A 252 30.19 22.26 2.80
C THR A 252 30.80 20.88 2.82
N VAL A 253 30.05 19.91 3.38
CA VAL A 253 30.48 18.53 3.52
C VAL A 253 29.54 17.59 2.74
N PRO A 254 30.03 16.44 2.25
CA PRO A 254 29.15 15.38 1.75
C PRO A 254 28.14 14.95 2.83
N ILE A 255 26.88 14.68 2.42
CA ILE A 255 25.82 14.34 3.37
C ILE A 255 26.13 13.13 4.26
N ALA A 256 26.92 12.17 3.74
CA ALA A 256 27.39 11.00 4.48
C ALA A 256 28.34 11.32 5.66
N GLN A 257 28.86 12.55 5.74
CA GLN A 257 29.74 13.00 6.83
C GLN A 257 28.99 13.79 7.91
N VAL A 258 27.71 14.07 7.71
CA VAL A 258 26.86 14.74 8.71
C VAL A 258 26.52 13.75 9.82
N ARG A 259 26.60 14.20 11.09
CA ARG A 259 26.32 13.39 12.28
C ARG A 259 25.14 13.96 13.05
N VAL A 260 24.49 13.11 13.82
CA VAL A 260 23.46 13.54 14.77
C VAL A 260 24.08 14.55 15.73
N GLY A 261 23.40 15.68 15.93
CA GLY A 261 23.85 16.81 16.74
C GLY A 261 24.62 17.88 15.98
N ASP A 262 25.07 17.63 14.75
CA ASP A 262 25.69 18.67 13.91
C ASP A 262 24.70 19.82 13.65
N ILE A 263 25.22 21.04 13.61
CA ILE A 263 24.42 22.21 13.27
C ILE A 263 24.60 22.49 11.78
N PHE A 264 23.53 22.57 11.04
CA PHE A 264 23.54 22.88 9.62
C PHE A 264 22.70 24.11 9.28
N VAL A 265 23.04 24.75 8.19
CA VAL A 265 22.43 25.99 7.71
C VAL A 265 21.75 25.73 6.38
N VAL A 266 20.53 26.26 6.22
CA VAL A 266 19.74 26.17 4.98
C VAL A 266 19.27 27.54 4.56
N ARG A 267 19.69 27.97 3.38
CA ARG A 267 19.34 29.26 2.77
C ARG A 267 18.07 29.16 1.93
N PRO A 268 17.42 30.26 1.62
CA PRO A 268 16.31 30.28 0.67
C PRO A 268 16.69 29.61 -0.66
N GLY A 269 15.84 28.71 -1.15
CA GLY A 269 16.04 27.93 -2.36
C GLY A 269 16.88 26.69 -2.21
N GLU A 270 17.40 26.39 -1.01
CA GLU A 270 18.14 25.16 -0.73
C GLU A 270 17.23 24.06 -0.16
N ASN A 271 17.54 22.83 -0.48
CA ASN A 271 16.89 21.67 0.12
C ASN A 271 17.51 21.37 1.48
N ILE A 272 16.67 21.00 2.46
CA ILE A 272 17.10 20.57 3.79
C ILE A 272 17.87 19.25 3.67
N PRO A 273 19.13 19.18 4.18
CA PRO A 273 20.00 18.05 3.91
C PRO A 273 19.67 16.79 4.72
N VAL A 274 19.32 16.95 5.98
CA VAL A 274 19.00 15.88 6.93
C VAL A 274 17.85 16.30 7.83
N ASP A 275 17.20 15.35 8.52
CA ASP A 275 16.16 15.71 9.49
C ASP A 275 16.77 16.45 10.68
N GLY A 276 16.08 17.47 11.17
CA GLY A 276 16.56 18.32 12.25
C GLY A 276 15.47 19.10 12.97
N VAL A 277 15.90 19.88 13.94
CA VAL A 277 15.06 20.85 14.68
C VAL A 277 15.64 22.23 14.48
N VAL A 278 14.79 23.21 14.20
CA VAL A 278 15.18 24.61 14.03
C VAL A 278 15.64 25.16 15.37
N ILE A 279 16.86 25.71 15.41
CA ILE A 279 17.45 26.34 16.62
C ILE A 279 17.52 27.86 16.49
N GLU A 280 17.51 28.38 15.25
CA GLU A 280 17.56 29.82 14.98
C GLU A 280 16.96 30.10 13.61
N GLY A 281 16.21 31.22 13.49
CA GLY A 281 15.56 31.61 12.25
C GLY A 281 14.12 31.15 12.13
N GLY A 282 13.52 31.42 10.98
CA GLY A 282 12.18 30.99 10.60
C GLY A 282 11.97 31.13 9.12
N SER A 283 11.20 30.21 8.53
CA SER A 283 10.95 30.17 7.10
C SER A 283 9.71 29.35 6.73
N ALA A 284 9.14 29.67 5.57
CA ALA A 284 8.18 28.81 4.91
C ALA A 284 8.92 27.67 4.19
N VAL A 285 8.64 26.43 4.56
CA VAL A 285 9.24 25.22 4.00
C VAL A 285 8.22 24.49 3.15
N ASN A 286 8.57 24.20 1.91
CA ASN A 286 7.75 23.39 1.01
C ASN A 286 8.03 21.90 1.25
N GLU A 287 7.08 21.22 1.86
CA GLU A 287 7.14 19.79 2.16
C GLU A 287 6.45 18.90 1.10
N SER A 288 6.04 19.47 -0.04
CA SER A 288 5.28 18.77 -1.09
C SER A 288 5.96 17.50 -1.61
N ALA A 289 7.27 17.45 -1.54
CA ALA A 289 8.05 16.29 -1.94
C ALA A 289 7.77 15.03 -1.10
N LEU A 290 7.46 15.22 0.19
CA LEU A 290 7.19 14.14 1.14
C LEU A 290 5.69 13.99 1.42
N THR A 291 4.97 15.10 1.52
CA THR A 291 3.57 15.13 1.91
C THR A 291 2.60 15.22 0.73
N GLY A 292 3.08 15.67 -0.44
CA GLY A 292 2.24 15.96 -1.61
C GLY A 292 1.40 17.24 -1.47
N GLU A 293 1.66 18.09 -0.46
CA GLU A 293 0.99 19.37 -0.29
C GLU A 293 1.79 20.51 -0.91
N SER A 294 1.12 21.32 -1.72
CA SER A 294 1.78 22.46 -2.38
C SER A 294 1.88 23.73 -1.51
N ILE A 295 1.14 23.76 -0.39
CA ILE A 295 1.15 24.93 0.52
C ILE A 295 2.37 24.80 1.43
N PRO A 296 3.27 25.79 1.45
CA PRO A 296 4.41 25.78 2.35
C PRO A 296 3.96 25.85 3.82
N VAL A 297 4.72 25.21 4.69
CA VAL A 297 4.49 25.22 6.14
C VAL A 297 5.49 26.15 6.80
N ASP A 298 5.00 27.08 7.61
CA ASP A 298 5.86 27.97 8.38
C ASP A 298 6.56 27.18 9.49
N LYS A 299 7.87 27.34 9.59
CA LYS A 299 8.73 26.72 10.60
C LYS A 299 9.39 27.81 11.45
N ALA A 300 9.30 27.64 12.75
CA ALA A 300 9.90 28.51 13.77
C ALA A 300 10.90 27.72 14.64
N VAL A 301 11.55 28.40 15.55
CA VAL A 301 12.47 27.77 16.52
C VAL A 301 11.73 26.72 17.35
N GLY A 302 12.26 25.49 17.39
CA GLY A 302 11.67 24.33 18.06
C GLY A 302 10.94 23.38 17.10
N ASP A 303 10.60 23.82 15.88
CA ASP A 303 9.92 22.96 14.91
C ASP A 303 10.85 21.96 14.23
N SER A 304 10.31 20.81 13.90
CA SER A 304 11.03 19.78 13.15
C SER A 304 11.02 20.09 11.64
N VAL A 305 12.13 19.78 10.98
CA VAL A 305 12.30 19.87 9.54
C VAL A 305 12.79 18.53 8.98
N SER A 306 12.31 18.17 7.80
CA SER A 306 12.60 16.89 7.17
C SER A 306 13.54 17.03 5.97
N ALA A 307 14.40 16.03 5.78
CA ALA A 307 15.33 15.95 4.64
C ALA A 307 14.58 16.05 3.29
N ALA A 308 15.21 16.68 2.30
CA ALA A 308 14.70 16.88 0.93
C ALA A 308 13.52 17.82 0.80
N THR A 309 13.06 18.50 1.85
CA THR A 309 12.09 19.59 1.76
C THR A 309 12.79 20.89 1.37
N LEU A 310 12.09 21.79 0.68
CA LEU A 310 12.66 23.00 0.10
C LEU A 310 12.41 24.22 1.00
N ASN A 311 13.47 24.85 1.47
CA ASN A 311 13.39 26.13 2.16
C ASN A 311 13.07 27.25 1.16
N GLN A 312 11.96 27.98 1.32
CA GLN A 312 11.51 28.96 0.34
C GLN A 312 11.95 30.40 0.61
N SER A 313 11.85 30.88 1.84
CA SER A 313 11.92 32.32 2.07
C SER A 313 12.96 32.79 3.11
N GLY A 314 13.06 32.11 4.24
CA GLY A 314 13.87 32.53 5.37
C GLY A 314 15.19 31.77 5.50
N PHE A 315 15.97 32.18 6.47
CA PHE A 315 17.19 31.49 6.90
C PHE A 315 16.85 30.54 8.02
N LEU A 316 17.34 29.32 7.92
CA LEU A 316 17.17 28.29 8.96
C LEU A 316 18.53 27.79 9.43
N LYS A 317 18.72 27.76 10.74
CA LYS A 317 19.81 27.06 11.39
C LYS A 317 19.22 25.93 12.20
N CYS A 318 19.60 24.70 11.89
CA CYS A 318 18.98 23.51 12.42
C CYS A 318 20.01 22.60 13.06
N ARG A 319 19.59 21.82 14.07
CA ARG A 319 20.37 20.74 14.65
C ARG A 319 19.92 19.42 14.08
N ALA A 320 20.84 18.62 13.54
CA ALA A 320 20.55 17.31 12.97
C ALA A 320 20.05 16.34 14.05
N THR A 321 18.89 15.72 13.81
CA THR A 321 18.28 14.71 14.70
C THR A 321 18.37 13.31 14.13
N ARG A 322 18.22 13.16 12.80
CA ARG A 322 18.36 11.89 12.09
C ARG A 322 19.22 12.10 10.83
N VAL A 323 20.12 11.17 10.56
CA VAL A 323 21.08 11.25 9.45
C VAL A 323 21.16 9.93 8.69
N GLY A 324 21.62 9.96 7.44
CA GLY A 324 21.86 8.76 6.64
C GLY A 324 20.59 7.96 6.37
N GLU A 325 20.62 6.68 6.75
CA GLU A 325 19.48 5.76 6.52
C GLU A 325 18.28 6.02 7.45
N ASP A 326 18.49 6.73 8.55
CA ASP A 326 17.45 7.01 9.54
C ASP A 326 16.63 8.27 9.20
N THR A 327 17.00 9.02 8.15
CA THR A 327 16.21 10.18 7.72
C THR A 327 14.83 9.74 7.21
N THR A 328 13.83 10.60 7.41
CA THR A 328 12.44 10.38 6.96
C THR A 328 12.39 10.02 5.47
N LEU A 329 13.16 10.72 4.62
CA LEU A 329 13.24 10.39 3.19
C LEU A 329 13.81 8.99 2.95
N SER A 330 14.89 8.61 3.64
CA SER A 330 15.50 7.27 3.49
C SER A 330 14.54 6.17 3.93
N GLN A 331 13.78 6.37 5.00
CA GLN A 331 12.75 5.44 5.45
C GLN A 331 11.62 5.30 4.42
N ILE A 332 11.16 6.40 3.81
CA ILE A 332 10.16 6.37 2.74
C ILE A 332 10.68 5.57 1.53
N ILE A 333 11.92 5.86 1.08
CA ILE A 333 12.55 5.15 -0.04
C ILE A 333 12.65 3.65 0.26
N ARG A 334 13.04 3.30 1.48
CA ARG A 334 13.14 1.90 1.93
C ARG A 334 11.77 1.22 1.92
N MET A 335 10.73 1.83 2.50
CA MET A 335 9.37 1.27 2.50
C MET A 335 8.85 1.03 1.09
N VAL A 336 9.02 1.99 0.17
CA VAL A 336 8.58 1.84 -1.23
C VAL A 336 9.39 0.76 -1.95
N SER A 337 10.70 0.64 -1.67
CA SER A 337 11.57 -0.40 -2.23
C SER A 337 11.19 -1.78 -1.70
N ASP A 338 10.92 -1.92 -0.40
CA ASP A 338 10.50 -3.16 0.23
C ASP A 338 9.14 -3.62 -0.29
N ALA A 339 8.19 -2.69 -0.45
CA ALA A 339 6.90 -2.99 -1.08
C ALA A 339 7.06 -3.50 -2.52
N ALA A 340 7.99 -2.93 -3.29
CA ALA A 340 8.28 -3.39 -4.65
C ALA A 340 8.99 -4.76 -4.69
N ALA A 341 9.71 -5.13 -3.64
CA ALA A 341 10.39 -6.42 -3.52
C ALA A 341 9.47 -7.55 -3.04
N THR A 342 8.34 -7.22 -2.40
CA THR A 342 7.36 -8.21 -1.91
C THR A 342 6.37 -8.62 -3.00
N LYS A 343 5.72 -9.78 -2.84
CA LYS A 343 4.67 -10.25 -3.75
C LYS A 343 3.31 -10.26 -3.07
N ALA A 344 2.35 -9.66 -3.72
CA ALA A 344 0.95 -9.77 -3.35
C ALA A 344 0.43 -11.24 -3.50
N PRO A 345 -0.54 -11.67 -2.69
CA PRO A 345 -1.16 -13.00 -2.81
C PRO A 345 -1.66 -13.32 -4.21
N ILE A 346 -2.27 -12.37 -4.91
CA ILE A 346 -2.75 -12.53 -6.29
C ILE A 346 -1.60 -12.79 -7.28
N ALA A 347 -0.42 -12.20 -7.06
CA ALA A 347 0.76 -12.46 -7.88
C ALA A 347 1.28 -13.89 -7.71
N LYS A 348 1.24 -14.43 -6.49
CA LYS A 348 1.63 -15.84 -6.23
C LYS A 348 0.71 -16.82 -6.95
N ILE A 349 -0.59 -16.52 -7.05
CA ILE A 349 -1.55 -17.34 -7.81
C ILE A 349 -1.23 -17.27 -9.30
N ALA A 350 -0.97 -16.08 -9.85
CA ALA A 350 -0.61 -15.91 -11.27
C ALA A 350 0.68 -16.66 -11.62
N ASP A 351 1.70 -16.62 -10.75
CA ASP A 351 2.94 -17.36 -10.93
C ASP A 351 2.74 -18.89 -10.94
N LYS A 352 1.89 -19.40 -10.04
CA LYS A 352 1.54 -20.83 -9.99
C LYS A 352 0.84 -21.28 -11.27
N VAL A 353 -0.09 -20.46 -11.78
CA VAL A 353 -0.77 -20.73 -13.05
C VAL A 353 0.24 -20.73 -14.20
N SER A 354 1.16 -19.74 -14.27
CA SER A 354 2.21 -19.69 -15.28
C SER A 354 3.11 -20.94 -15.30
N GLY A 355 3.41 -21.50 -14.14
CA GLY A 355 4.24 -22.70 -14.00
C GLY A 355 3.62 -23.96 -14.61
N VAL A 356 2.27 -24.06 -14.61
CA VAL A 356 1.53 -25.16 -15.24
C VAL A 356 1.25 -24.89 -16.71
N PHE A 357 1.05 -23.63 -17.06
CA PHE A 357 0.62 -23.19 -18.40
C PHE A 357 1.63 -23.57 -19.49
N VAL A 358 2.93 -23.31 -19.29
CA VAL A 358 3.97 -23.56 -20.30
C VAL A 358 4.08 -25.04 -20.68
N PRO A 359 4.19 -26.00 -19.74
CA PRO A 359 4.16 -27.43 -20.08
C PRO A 359 2.88 -27.86 -20.81
N THR A 360 1.73 -27.32 -20.39
CA THR A 360 0.43 -27.64 -21.03
C THR A 360 0.41 -27.16 -22.49
N VAL A 361 0.92 -25.96 -22.76
CA VAL A 361 1.01 -25.43 -24.13
C VAL A 361 1.92 -26.27 -25.00
N ILE A 362 3.08 -26.72 -24.50
CA ILE A 362 3.97 -27.61 -25.23
C ILE A 362 3.22 -28.92 -25.62
N ALA A 363 2.46 -29.47 -24.67
CA ALA A 363 1.66 -30.67 -24.94
C ALA A 363 0.56 -30.40 -25.99
N ILE A 364 -0.15 -29.27 -25.90
CA ILE A 364 -1.16 -28.89 -26.89
C ILE A 364 -0.52 -28.73 -28.27
N ALA A 365 0.64 -28.07 -28.38
CA ALA A 365 1.34 -27.90 -29.64
C ALA A 365 1.76 -29.27 -30.27
N ALA A 366 2.27 -30.18 -29.45
CA ALA A 366 2.63 -31.54 -29.90
C ALA A 366 1.39 -32.32 -30.38
N VAL A 367 0.28 -32.26 -29.61
CA VAL A 367 -0.99 -32.91 -30.00
C VAL A 367 -1.54 -32.28 -31.27
N THR A 368 -1.53 -30.95 -31.40
CA THR A 368 -1.98 -30.26 -32.61
C THR A 368 -1.20 -30.72 -33.83
N THR A 369 0.14 -30.76 -33.75
CA THR A 369 0.98 -31.25 -34.85
C THR A 369 0.65 -32.68 -35.19
N LEU A 370 0.50 -33.57 -34.19
CA LEU A 370 0.15 -34.98 -34.44
C LEU A 370 -1.22 -35.14 -35.09
N VAL A 371 -2.22 -34.42 -34.63
CA VAL A 371 -3.60 -34.48 -35.20
C VAL A 371 -3.58 -34.08 -36.66
N TRP A 372 -2.91 -32.96 -37.04
CA TRP A 372 -2.83 -32.54 -38.42
C TRP A 372 -2.05 -33.52 -39.33
N LEU A 373 -1.02 -34.18 -38.76
CA LEU A 373 -0.33 -35.28 -39.49
C LEU A 373 -1.25 -36.48 -39.70
N LEU A 374 -2.01 -36.89 -38.69
CA LEU A 374 -2.97 -38.00 -38.78
C LEU A 374 -4.13 -37.70 -39.75
N LEU A 375 -4.47 -36.44 -39.93
CA LEU A 375 -5.46 -35.99 -40.92
C LEU A 375 -4.91 -35.99 -42.36
N GLY A 376 -3.67 -36.43 -42.58
CA GLY A 376 -3.06 -36.58 -43.92
C GLY A 376 -2.47 -35.26 -44.47
N ASN A 377 -2.32 -34.23 -43.67
CA ASN A 377 -1.68 -32.99 -44.09
C ASN A 377 -0.13 -33.11 -44.11
N GLY A 378 0.51 -32.33 -44.94
CA GLY A 378 1.96 -32.32 -45.05
C GLY A 378 2.64 -31.92 -43.74
N VAL A 379 3.88 -32.41 -43.51
CA VAL A 379 4.65 -32.16 -42.29
C VAL A 379 4.83 -30.65 -42.03
N GLY A 380 5.11 -29.86 -43.07
CA GLY A 380 5.25 -28.40 -42.96
C GLY A 380 3.99 -27.73 -42.43
N TYR A 381 2.82 -28.09 -42.97
CA TYR A 381 1.53 -27.56 -42.54
C TYR A 381 1.23 -27.92 -41.08
N ALA A 382 1.43 -29.16 -40.68
CA ALA A 382 1.21 -29.65 -39.30
C ALA A 382 2.13 -28.94 -38.31
N LEU A 383 3.43 -28.78 -38.63
CA LEU A 383 4.41 -28.07 -37.83
C LEU A 383 4.05 -26.59 -37.71
N ALA A 384 3.60 -25.94 -38.80
CA ALA A 384 3.19 -24.51 -38.75
C ALA A 384 2.07 -24.28 -37.72
N ARG A 385 1.09 -25.22 -37.62
CA ARG A 385 0.02 -25.16 -36.59
C ARG A 385 0.60 -25.31 -35.17
N GLY A 386 1.47 -26.28 -34.94
CA GLY A 386 2.14 -26.48 -33.64
C GLY A 386 3.00 -25.28 -33.24
N ILE A 387 3.77 -24.72 -34.20
CA ILE A 387 4.58 -23.50 -33.97
C ILE A 387 3.67 -22.32 -33.66
N SER A 388 2.55 -22.14 -34.36
CA SER A 388 1.58 -21.08 -34.06
C SER A 388 1.04 -21.17 -32.65
N VAL A 389 0.75 -22.37 -32.14
CA VAL A 389 0.30 -22.60 -30.76
C VAL A 389 1.40 -22.22 -29.78
N LEU A 390 2.65 -22.64 -30.01
CA LEU A 390 3.79 -22.31 -29.13
C LEU A 390 3.98 -20.79 -29.03
N VAL A 391 3.91 -20.09 -30.16
CA VAL A 391 4.22 -18.66 -30.23
C VAL A 391 3.12 -17.80 -29.59
N ILE A 392 1.84 -18.06 -29.92
CA ILE A 392 0.73 -17.24 -29.38
C ILE A 392 0.52 -17.43 -27.88
N SER A 393 0.93 -18.58 -27.36
CA SER A 393 0.69 -18.97 -25.97
C SER A 393 1.72 -18.41 -24.98
N CYS A 394 2.53 -17.43 -25.35
CA CYS A 394 3.49 -16.86 -24.42
C CYS A 394 2.78 -16.12 -23.27
N PRO A 395 3.01 -16.48 -22.00
CA PRO A 395 2.39 -15.82 -20.86
C PRO A 395 3.12 -14.53 -20.44
N CYS A 396 3.67 -13.76 -21.38
CA CYS A 396 4.47 -12.56 -21.12
C CYS A 396 3.68 -11.51 -20.31
N ALA A 397 2.44 -11.23 -20.76
CA ALA A 397 1.55 -10.27 -20.15
C ALA A 397 1.14 -10.68 -18.72
N LEU A 398 0.97 -11.99 -18.45
CA LEU A 398 0.56 -12.51 -17.16
C LEU A 398 1.61 -12.22 -16.07
N GLY A 399 2.90 -12.37 -16.40
CA GLY A 399 3.99 -12.08 -15.45
C GLY A 399 4.14 -10.62 -15.08
N LEU A 400 3.62 -9.70 -15.90
CA LEU A 400 3.68 -8.25 -15.67
C LEU A 400 2.40 -7.67 -15.08
N ALA A 401 1.28 -8.34 -15.25
CA ALA A 401 -0.05 -7.85 -14.92
C ALA A 401 -0.16 -7.31 -13.49
N THR A 402 0.40 -8.03 -12.52
CA THR A 402 0.33 -7.68 -11.11
C THR A 402 1.48 -6.76 -10.68
N PRO A 403 2.78 -7.07 -10.93
CA PRO A 403 3.88 -6.27 -10.39
C PRO A 403 3.88 -4.82 -10.89
N VAL A 404 3.54 -4.60 -12.16
CA VAL A 404 3.52 -3.24 -12.73
C VAL A 404 2.41 -2.39 -12.11
N ALA A 405 1.20 -2.94 -11.94
CA ALA A 405 0.10 -2.24 -11.32
C ALA A 405 0.38 -1.89 -9.85
N ILE A 406 0.97 -2.82 -9.08
CA ILE A 406 1.37 -2.60 -7.68
C ILE A 406 2.43 -1.49 -7.60
N MET A 407 3.45 -1.52 -8.46
CA MET A 407 4.51 -0.52 -8.42
C MET A 407 3.99 0.88 -8.78
N VAL A 408 3.10 0.99 -9.77
CA VAL A 408 2.46 2.27 -10.11
C VAL A 408 1.55 2.73 -8.97
N GLY A 409 0.77 1.81 -8.37
CA GLY A 409 -0.08 2.11 -7.22
C GLY A 409 0.72 2.60 -6.00
N ASN A 410 1.78 1.88 -5.62
CA ASN A 410 2.68 2.30 -4.54
C ASN A 410 3.36 3.65 -4.85
N GLY A 411 3.81 3.85 -6.08
CA GLY A 411 4.41 5.11 -6.50
C GLY A 411 3.43 6.30 -6.42
N LEU A 412 2.17 6.07 -6.78
CA LEU A 412 1.12 7.08 -6.65
C LEU A 412 0.77 7.34 -5.18
N GLY A 413 0.71 6.28 -4.35
CA GLY A 413 0.52 6.39 -2.91
C GLY A 413 1.62 7.23 -2.27
N ALA A 414 2.88 6.88 -2.52
CA ALA A 414 4.04 7.58 -1.96
C ALA A 414 4.06 9.08 -2.32
N LYS A 415 3.74 9.43 -3.55
CA LYS A 415 3.61 10.84 -3.97
C LYS A 415 2.52 11.62 -3.22
N ASN A 416 1.56 10.92 -2.63
CA ASN A 416 0.45 11.51 -1.87
C ASN A 416 0.61 11.31 -0.35
N GLY A 417 1.78 10.83 0.12
CA GLY A 417 2.04 10.58 1.52
C GLY A 417 1.37 9.32 2.07
N ILE A 418 0.97 8.38 1.22
CA ILE A 418 0.39 7.09 1.58
C ILE A 418 1.41 5.99 1.27
N LEU A 419 1.99 5.37 2.27
CA LEU A 419 3.06 4.39 2.14
C LEU A 419 2.57 3.00 2.52
N PHE A 420 2.61 2.05 1.58
CA PHE A 420 2.35 0.64 1.84
C PHE A 420 3.68 -0.08 2.05
N LYS A 421 3.84 -0.78 3.16
CA LYS A 421 5.08 -1.52 3.47
C LYS A 421 5.29 -2.75 2.60
N THR A 422 4.20 -3.37 2.15
CA THR A 422 4.24 -4.57 1.31
C THR A 422 3.22 -4.53 0.19
N ALA A 423 3.45 -5.31 -0.87
CA ALA A 423 2.46 -5.50 -1.91
C ALA A 423 1.19 -6.20 -1.38
N ALA A 424 1.31 -7.01 -0.33
CA ALA A 424 0.18 -7.65 0.33
C ALA A 424 -0.68 -6.63 1.07
N SER A 425 -0.05 -5.67 1.78
CA SER A 425 -0.77 -4.58 2.47
C SER A 425 -1.57 -3.73 1.48
N LEU A 426 -1.01 -3.44 0.28
CA LEU A 426 -1.74 -2.75 -0.78
C LEU A 426 -2.93 -3.60 -1.28
N GLU A 427 -2.79 -4.92 -1.41
CA GLU A 427 -3.88 -5.80 -1.84
C GLU A 427 -4.97 -5.91 -0.78
N GLU A 428 -4.62 -6.12 0.50
CA GLU A 428 -5.57 -6.32 1.60
C GLU A 428 -6.33 -5.04 1.94
N ALA A 429 -5.70 -3.86 1.86
CA ALA A 429 -6.36 -2.58 2.14
C ALA A 429 -7.61 -2.34 1.27
N GLY A 430 -7.63 -2.85 0.03
CA GLY A 430 -8.79 -2.74 -0.86
C GLY A 430 -9.97 -3.67 -0.50
N ARG A 431 -9.72 -4.67 0.35
CA ARG A 431 -10.69 -5.68 0.76
C ARG A 431 -11.31 -5.39 2.13
N ILE A 432 -10.91 -4.28 2.75
CA ILE A 432 -11.38 -3.89 4.09
C ILE A 432 -12.90 -3.66 4.07
N GLN A 433 -13.56 -4.20 5.11
CA GLN A 433 -14.99 -4.13 5.33
C GLN A 433 -15.33 -3.37 6.61
N ILE A 434 -14.41 -3.38 7.59
CA ILE A 434 -14.56 -2.71 8.88
C ILE A 434 -13.31 -1.86 9.12
N VAL A 435 -13.48 -0.60 9.49
CA VAL A 435 -12.41 0.29 9.93
C VAL A 435 -12.62 0.62 11.40
N ALA A 436 -11.68 0.19 12.24
CA ALA A 436 -11.62 0.55 13.64
C ALA A 436 -10.69 1.77 13.79
N LEU A 437 -11.21 2.86 14.31
CA LEU A 437 -10.51 4.12 14.50
C LEU A 437 -10.22 4.31 15.99
N ASP A 438 -8.97 4.58 16.35
CA ASP A 438 -8.71 5.15 17.66
C ASP A 438 -9.31 6.55 17.75
N LYS A 439 -9.64 6.99 18.95
CA LYS A 439 -10.16 8.34 19.17
C LYS A 439 -9.03 9.39 19.10
N THR A 440 -8.08 9.27 20.01
CA THR A 440 -7.07 10.30 20.29
C THR A 440 -6.01 10.36 19.21
N GLY A 441 -5.70 11.57 18.68
CA GLY A 441 -4.72 11.72 17.60
C GLY A 441 -5.20 11.21 16.23
N THR A 442 -6.24 10.39 16.16
CA THR A 442 -6.81 9.80 14.94
C THR A 442 -8.08 10.53 14.50
N ILE A 443 -9.18 10.43 15.25
CA ILE A 443 -10.43 11.17 14.98
C ILE A 443 -10.28 12.59 15.49
N THR A 444 -9.64 12.77 16.65
CA THR A 444 -9.37 14.04 17.29
C THR A 444 -7.93 14.50 17.05
N ALA A 445 -7.63 15.77 17.35
CA ALA A 445 -6.30 16.34 17.15
C ALA A 445 -5.23 15.72 18.07
N GLY A 446 -5.64 15.13 19.20
CA GLY A 446 -4.74 14.60 20.24
C GLY A 446 -4.16 15.68 21.15
N GLU A 447 -4.55 16.92 20.92
CA GLU A 447 -4.15 18.08 21.70
C GLU A 447 -5.40 18.73 22.32
N PRO A 448 -5.55 18.69 23.65
CA PRO A 448 -6.65 19.37 24.33
C PRO A 448 -6.59 20.87 24.05
N ARG A 449 -7.74 21.49 23.78
CA ARG A 449 -7.88 22.93 23.56
C ARG A 449 -9.02 23.50 24.41
N VAL A 450 -8.88 24.79 24.79
CA VAL A 450 -9.98 25.52 25.44
C VAL A 450 -11.11 25.72 24.41
N THR A 451 -12.28 25.14 24.70
CA THR A 451 -13.46 25.22 23.83
C THR A 451 -14.49 26.23 24.30
N ASP A 452 -14.66 26.40 25.61
CA ASP A 452 -15.62 27.31 26.20
C ASP A 452 -15.06 27.98 27.45
N ILE A 453 -15.46 29.23 27.66
CA ILE A 453 -15.11 30.03 28.85
C ILE A 453 -16.44 30.53 29.39
N LEU A 454 -16.80 30.08 30.59
CA LEU A 454 -18.02 30.44 31.29
C LEU A 454 -17.66 31.25 32.55
N PRO A 455 -17.59 32.59 32.50
CA PRO A 455 -17.31 33.39 33.67
C PRO A 455 -18.51 33.42 34.64
N ALA A 456 -18.25 33.47 35.94
CA ALA A 456 -19.26 33.71 36.95
C ALA A 456 -19.78 35.15 36.88
N GLU A 457 -20.93 35.41 37.52
CA GLU A 457 -21.53 36.71 37.54
C GLU A 457 -20.56 37.76 38.12
N GLY A 458 -20.32 38.86 37.41
CA GLY A 458 -19.40 39.91 37.77
C GLY A 458 -17.92 39.69 37.43
N VAL A 459 -17.58 38.57 36.77
CA VAL A 459 -16.23 38.23 36.29
C VAL A 459 -16.19 38.33 34.78
N SER A 460 -15.17 38.92 34.18
CA SER A 460 -15.00 38.90 32.73
C SER A 460 -14.29 37.60 32.27
N ALA A 461 -14.55 37.20 31.04
CA ALA A 461 -13.87 36.03 30.43
C ALA A 461 -12.34 36.23 30.41
N ASP A 462 -11.86 37.45 30.17
CA ASP A 462 -10.44 37.76 30.16
C ASP A 462 -9.82 37.72 31.55
N GLU A 463 -10.55 38.10 32.60
CA GLU A 463 -10.09 37.97 33.98
C GLU A 463 -9.99 36.50 34.39
N LEU A 464 -11.03 35.70 34.10
CA LEU A 464 -11.03 34.26 34.34
C LEU A 464 -9.84 33.59 33.63
N MET A 465 -9.65 33.89 32.34
CA MET A 465 -8.58 33.32 31.55
C MET A 465 -7.21 33.71 32.06
N ARG A 466 -7.00 34.98 32.46
CA ARG A 466 -5.76 35.48 33.01
C ARG A 466 -5.40 34.79 34.33
N LEU A 467 -6.37 34.68 35.26
CA LEU A 467 -6.14 34.02 36.56
C LEU A 467 -5.90 32.52 36.41
N ALA A 468 -6.60 31.86 35.49
CA ALA A 468 -6.35 30.47 35.14
C ALA A 468 -4.94 30.28 34.55
N TYR A 469 -4.50 31.16 33.65
CA TYR A 469 -3.15 31.17 33.08
C TYR A 469 -2.06 31.28 34.15
N LEU A 470 -2.21 32.21 35.10
CA LEU A 470 -1.26 32.38 36.19
C LEU A 470 -1.14 31.13 37.07
N LEU A 471 -2.27 30.48 37.33
CA LEU A 471 -2.34 29.28 38.18
C LEU A 471 -1.75 28.06 37.47
N GLU A 472 -2.10 27.83 36.19
CA GLU A 472 -1.72 26.65 35.43
C GLU A 472 -0.29 26.66 34.86
N ARG A 473 0.39 27.84 34.90
CA ARG A 473 1.73 28.03 34.35
C ARG A 473 2.80 27.06 34.88
N LYS A 474 2.67 26.65 36.14
CA LYS A 474 3.60 25.71 36.79
C LYS A 474 3.12 24.24 36.75
N SER A 475 1.99 24.00 36.07
CA SER A 475 1.41 22.67 35.91
C SER A 475 1.94 22.00 34.65
N GLU A 476 2.35 20.74 34.73
CA GLU A 476 2.73 19.93 33.58
C GLU A 476 1.56 19.13 33.01
N HIS A 477 0.36 19.31 33.55
CA HIS A 477 -0.82 18.57 33.14
C HIS A 477 -1.23 18.92 31.70
N PRO A 478 -1.66 17.95 30.85
CA PRO A 478 -2.08 18.25 29.47
C PRO A 478 -3.20 19.29 29.35
N LEU A 479 -4.13 19.33 30.29
CA LEU A 479 -5.20 20.35 30.34
C LEU A 479 -4.66 21.75 30.62
N ALA A 480 -3.59 21.87 31.40
CA ALA A 480 -2.91 23.14 31.65
C ALA A 480 -2.35 23.72 30.35
N ARG A 481 -1.73 22.89 29.53
CA ARG A 481 -1.19 23.34 28.23
C ARG A 481 -2.23 23.98 27.34
N ALA A 482 -3.47 23.46 27.33
CA ALA A 482 -4.58 24.05 26.59
C ALA A 482 -4.89 25.48 27.03
N ILE A 483 -4.87 25.71 28.35
CA ILE A 483 -5.10 27.05 28.94
C ILE A 483 -3.92 27.99 28.63
N LEU A 484 -2.69 27.49 28.74
CA LEU A 484 -1.48 28.25 28.43
C LEU A 484 -1.45 28.69 26.97
N SER A 485 -1.66 27.76 26.05
CA SER A 485 -1.70 28.07 24.60
C SER A 485 -2.76 29.12 24.28
N ARG A 486 -3.96 29.01 24.86
CA ARG A 486 -5.04 29.97 24.63
C ARG A 486 -4.72 31.35 25.16
N ALA A 487 -4.10 31.43 26.35
CA ALA A 487 -3.68 32.69 26.94
C ALA A 487 -2.55 33.38 26.16
N GLU A 488 -1.59 32.58 25.66
CA GLU A 488 -0.50 33.07 24.82
C GLU A 488 -1.01 33.58 23.45
N GLU A 489 -1.96 32.88 22.81
CA GLU A 489 -2.64 33.37 21.61
C GLU A 489 -3.32 34.74 21.81
N GLN A 490 -3.82 35.00 23.02
CA GLN A 490 -4.42 36.29 23.40
C GLN A 490 -3.39 37.35 23.82
N GLY A 491 -2.09 37.01 23.82
CA GLY A 491 -1.00 37.92 24.20
C GLY A 491 -0.95 38.25 25.68
N MET A 492 -1.49 37.40 26.56
CA MET A 492 -1.48 37.60 28.00
C MET A 492 -0.07 37.52 28.56
N GLN A 493 0.29 38.47 29.40
CA GLN A 493 1.61 38.54 30.02
C GLN A 493 1.66 37.65 31.28
N PRO A 494 2.72 36.85 31.45
CA PRO A 494 2.89 36.00 32.62
C PRO A 494 3.22 36.85 33.87
N GLU A 495 2.55 36.52 34.99
CA GLU A 495 2.90 37.06 36.34
C GLU A 495 3.35 35.88 37.24
N GLU A 496 4.08 36.20 38.29
CA GLU A 496 4.56 35.15 39.24
C GLU A 496 3.51 34.89 40.33
N VAL A 497 3.34 33.60 40.65
CA VAL A 497 2.53 33.11 41.78
C VAL A 497 3.43 32.50 42.87
N ALA A 498 3.04 32.68 44.11
CA ALA A 498 3.69 32.09 45.29
C ALA A 498 2.91 30.85 45.78
N ASP A 499 3.52 30.05 46.64
CA ASP A 499 2.91 28.92 47.34
C ASP A 499 2.12 27.96 46.43
N PHE A 500 2.67 27.66 45.24
CA PHE A 500 2.05 26.74 44.29
C PHE A 500 2.05 25.33 44.88
N ALA A 501 0.86 24.71 44.92
CA ALA A 501 0.65 23.35 45.39
C ALA A 501 -0.29 22.56 44.45
N ILE A 502 0.06 21.32 44.16
CA ILE A 502 -0.76 20.37 43.43
C ILE A 502 -1.43 19.41 44.41
N GLN A 503 -2.75 19.25 44.26
CA GLN A 503 -3.52 18.22 44.99
C GLN A 503 -3.90 17.11 44.01
N PRO A 504 -3.20 15.98 44.00
CA PRO A 504 -3.40 14.92 43.05
C PRO A 504 -4.87 14.47 42.97
N GLY A 505 -5.43 14.43 41.74
CA GLY A 505 -6.81 14.03 41.49
C GLY A 505 -7.87 15.12 41.71
N ASN A 506 -7.53 16.22 42.35
CA ASN A 506 -8.51 17.27 42.71
C ASN A 506 -8.25 18.57 41.95
N GLY A 507 -6.99 19.07 41.96
CA GLY A 507 -6.68 20.36 41.35
C GLY A 507 -5.36 20.95 41.87
N LEU A 508 -5.26 22.27 41.77
CA LEU A 508 -4.08 23.03 42.16
C LEU A 508 -4.46 24.35 42.79
N SER A 509 -3.54 24.87 43.57
CA SER A 509 -3.71 26.14 44.28
C SER A 509 -2.41 26.95 44.26
N ALA A 510 -2.54 28.29 44.28
CA ALA A 510 -1.41 29.19 44.42
C ALA A 510 -1.85 30.50 45.05
N VAL A 511 -0.90 31.29 45.52
CA VAL A 511 -1.16 32.63 46.10
C VAL A 511 -0.69 33.70 45.10
N TRP A 512 -1.60 34.60 44.75
CA TRP A 512 -1.32 35.76 43.90
C TRP A 512 -1.86 37.04 44.54
N GLN A 513 -1.02 38.02 44.74
CA GLN A 513 -1.37 39.32 45.34
C GLN A 513 -2.13 39.19 46.68
N LYS A 514 -1.78 38.20 47.53
CA LYS A 514 -2.44 37.85 48.81
C LYS A 514 -3.80 37.12 48.67
N HIS A 515 -4.24 36.82 47.47
CA HIS A 515 -5.44 36.04 47.17
C HIS A 515 -5.06 34.58 46.89
N THR A 516 -5.83 33.64 47.39
CA THR A 516 -5.66 32.23 47.08
C THR A 516 -6.42 31.88 45.80
N LEU A 517 -5.71 31.49 44.77
CA LEU A 517 -6.29 30.96 43.52
C LEU A 517 -6.39 29.43 43.64
N ARG A 518 -7.50 28.86 43.21
CA ARG A 518 -7.70 27.41 43.05
C ARG A 518 -8.25 27.09 41.69
N GLY A 519 -7.82 25.95 41.14
CA GLY A 519 -8.35 25.40 39.87
C GLY A 519 -8.46 23.89 39.99
N GLY A 520 -9.54 23.27 39.49
CA GLY A 520 -9.71 21.84 39.55
C GLY A 520 -11.14 21.35 39.34
N ASN A 521 -11.46 20.18 39.90
CA ASN A 521 -12.80 19.62 39.82
C ASN A 521 -13.80 20.36 40.73
N ILE A 522 -15.10 20.08 40.50
CA ILE A 522 -16.17 20.76 41.27
C ILE A 522 -16.06 20.52 42.78
N ASP A 523 -15.73 19.31 43.23
CA ASP A 523 -15.65 18.97 44.63
C ASP A 523 -14.55 19.77 45.34
N PHE A 524 -13.40 19.93 44.70
CA PHE A 524 -12.30 20.71 45.21
C PHE A 524 -12.62 22.22 45.31
N ILE A 525 -13.29 22.78 44.31
CA ILE A 525 -13.65 24.20 44.32
C ILE A 525 -14.80 24.46 45.31
N SER A 526 -15.83 23.59 45.37
CA SER A 526 -16.97 23.74 46.26
C SER A 526 -16.59 23.60 47.73
N SER A 527 -15.45 22.96 48.02
CA SER A 527 -14.94 22.89 49.41
C SER A 527 -14.43 24.25 49.94
N ALA A 528 -14.15 25.20 49.01
CA ALA A 528 -13.53 26.49 49.36
C ALA A 528 -14.33 27.72 48.90
N ALA A 529 -15.15 27.60 47.88
CA ALA A 529 -15.91 28.68 47.28
C ALA A 529 -17.32 28.23 46.92
N HIS A 530 -18.29 29.14 47.03
CA HIS A 530 -19.64 28.87 46.55
C HIS A 530 -19.73 28.93 45.01
N VAL A 531 -20.09 27.81 44.37
CA VAL A 531 -20.27 27.73 42.92
C VAL A 531 -21.79 27.85 42.63
N PRO A 532 -22.23 28.83 41.85
CA PRO A 532 -23.63 29.02 41.52
C PRO A 532 -24.22 27.80 40.78
N ASP A 533 -25.45 27.37 41.15
CA ASP A 533 -26.16 26.24 40.54
C ASP A 533 -26.29 26.39 39.02
N ALA A 534 -26.50 27.63 38.55
CA ALA A 534 -26.57 27.92 37.12
C ALA A 534 -25.28 27.60 36.36
N LEU A 535 -24.14 27.87 37.01
CA LEU A 535 -22.81 27.57 36.45
C LEU A 535 -22.53 26.07 36.45
N CYS A 536 -22.91 25.38 37.51
CA CYS A 536 -22.83 23.93 37.60
C CYS A 536 -23.69 23.25 36.51
N ALA A 537 -24.90 23.68 36.28
CA ALA A 537 -25.78 23.13 35.23
C ALA A 537 -25.24 23.41 33.81
N GLN A 538 -24.60 24.52 33.58
CA GLN A 538 -23.92 24.80 32.30
C GLN A 538 -22.67 23.92 32.12
N ALA A 539 -21.86 23.76 33.13
CA ALA A 539 -20.67 22.90 33.09
C ALA A 539 -21.05 21.42 32.90
N GLU A 540 -22.17 20.98 33.52
CA GLU A 540 -22.66 19.62 33.34
C GLU A 540 -23.08 19.36 31.88
N LYS A 541 -23.76 20.31 31.23
CA LYS A 541 -24.05 20.24 29.79
C LYS A 541 -22.82 20.17 28.92
N LEU A 542 -21.73 20.89 29.30
CA LEU A 542 -20.45 20.79 28.60
C LEU A 542 -19.82 19.41 28.80
N ALA A 543 -19.90 18.86 30.01
CA ALA A 543 -19.46 17.48 30.28
C ALA A 543 -20.27 16.43 29.50
N GLU A 544 -21.59 16.65 29.33
CA GLU A 544 -22.43 15.81 28.48
C GLU A 544 -21.99 15.79 27.02
N ASN A 545 -21.43 16.89 26.54
CA ASN A 545 -20.87 17.03 25.20
C ASN A 545 -19.42 16.54 25.07
N GLY A 546 -18.91 15.82 26.08
CA GLY A 546 -17.57 15.23 26.06
C GLY A 546 -16.43 16.21 26.37
N LYS A 547 -16.73 17.38 26.95
CA LYS A 547 -15.75 18.38 27.36
C LYS A 547 -15.40 18.20 28.85
N THR A 548 -14.20 18.58 29.25
CA THR A 548 -13.77 18.54 30.66
C THR A 548 -13.88 19.95 31.25
N PRO A 549 -14.86 20.21 32.12
CA PRO A 549 -14.99 21.49 32.80
C PRO A 549 -13.98 21.56 33.95
N LEU A 550 -13.19 22.62 33.95
CA LEU A 550 -12.28 23.01 35.03
C LEU A 550 -12.82 24.26 35.73
N TYR A 551 -13.03 24.15 37.01
CA TYR A 551 -13.57 25.23 37.84
C TYR A 551 -12.44 26.04 38.47
N PHE A 552 -12.60 27.37 38.55
CA PHE A 552 -11.62 28.28 39.11
C PHE A 552 -12.25 29.16 40.19
N SER A 553 -11.51 29.42 41.25
CA SER A 553 -11.92 30.33 42.33
C SER A 553 -10.80 31.24 42.77
N ARG A 554 -11.15 32.37 43.37
CA ARG A 554 -10.29 33.31 44.08
C ARG A 554 -10.88 33.47 45.47
N ASP A 555 -10.13 33.02 46.49
CA ASP A 555 -10.56 32.92 47.86
C ASP A 555 -11.86 32.10 48.02
N ASP A 556 -12.97 32.72 48.40
CA ASP A 556 -14.33 32.13 48.54
C ASP A 556 -15.25 32.41 47.38
N GLN A 557 -14.77 33.11 46.34
CA GLN A 557 -15.52 33.47 45.17
C GLN A 557 -15.20 32.57 43.97
N ALA A 558 -16.22 31.95 43.38
CA ALA A 558 -16.07 31.27 42.10
C ALA A 558 -15.80 32.29 40.97
N LEU A 559 -14.80 32.06 40.16
CA LEU A 559 -14.43 32.87 38.99
C LEU A 559 -15.17 32.41 37.72
N GLY A 560 -15.38 31.09 37.62
CA GLY A 560 -16.02 30.51 36.43
C GLY A 560 -15.51 29.12 36.10
N VAL A 561 -15.86 28.68 34.91
CA VAL A 561 -15.48 27.36 34.35
C VAL A 561 -14.82 27.55 32.99
N ILE A 562 -13.71 26.88 32.79
CA ILE A 562 -13.06 26.74 31.49
C ILE A 562 -13.20 25.29 31.04
N ALA A 563 -13.84 25.05 29.90
CA ALA A 563 -13.97 23.70 29.34
C ALA A 563 -12.84 23.43 28.35
N VAL A 564 -12.22 22.30 28.54
CA VAL A 564 -11.14 21.80 27.68
C VAL A 564 -11.58 20.49 27.04
N ALA A 565 -11.36 20.35 25.75
CA ALA A 565 -11.63 19.10 25.04
C ALA A 565 -10.59 18.83 23.95
N ASP A 566 -10.41 17.56 23.64
CA ASP A 566 -9.70 17.12 22.46
C ASP A 566 -10.64 17.23 21.25
N VAL A 567 -10.34 18.18 20.36
CA VAL A 567 -11.26 18.59 19.29
C VAL A 567 -11.19 17.61 18.12
N ILE A 568 -12.33 17.26 17.54
CA ILE A 568 -12.41 16.46 16.32
C ILE A 568 -11.74 17.22 15.17
N LYS A 569 -10.90 16.50 14.39
CA LYS A 569 -10.28 17.08 13.19
C LYS A 569 -11.37 17.46 12.17
N GLU A 570 -11.18 18.56 11.46
CA GLU A 570 -12.16 19.08 10.50
C GLU A 570 -12.53 18.06 9.41
N ASP A 571 -11.57 17.23 9.00
CA ASP A 571 -11.75 16.24 7.95
C ASP A 571 -12.36 14.90 8.44
N SER A 572 -12.42 14.65 9.76
CA SER A 572 -12.88 13.37 10.31
C SER A 572 -14.32 13.02 9.94
N PRO A 573 -15.32 13.92 10.07
CA PRO A 573 -16.69 13.59 9.70
C PRO A 573 -16.87 13.30 8.21
N GLN A 574 -16.08 13.97 7.35
CA GLN A 574 -16.09 13.71 5.92
C GLN A 574 -15.46 12.35 5.61
N ALA A 575 -14.31 12.04 6.22
CA ALA A 575 -13.63 10.77 6.04
C ALA A 575 -14.51 9.58 6.44
N VAL A 576 -15.23 9.69 7.56
CA VAL A 576 -16.19 8.66 8.00
C VAL A 576 -17.30 8.48 6.97
N ARG A 577 -17.91 9.56 6.48
CA ARG A 577 -18.94 9.48 5.41
C ARG A 577 -18.40 8.84 4.13
N GLU A 578 -17.15 9.14 3.74
CA GLU A 578 -16.54 8.53 2.57
C GLU A 578 -16.35 7.01 2.75
N LEU A 579 -15.88 6.56 3.93
CA LEU A 579 -15.76 5.15 4.27
C LEU A 579 -17.10 4.42 4.21
N GLN A 580 -18.14 5.00 4.81
CA GLN A 580 -19.52 4.47 4.77
C GLN A 580 -20.07 4.43 3.33
N GLY A 581 -19.75 5.46 2.52
CA GLY A 581 -20.07 5.50 1.09
C GLY A 581 -19.43 4.36 0.30
N MET A 582 -18.25 3.90 0.72
CA MET A 582 -17.56 2.73 0.15
C MET A 582 -18.14 1.39 0.67
N GLY A 583 -19.14 1.40 1.57
CA GLY A 583 -19.67 0.21 2.21
C GLY A 583 -18.76 -0.35 3.32
N VAL A 584 -17.98 0.48 3.97
CA VAL A 584 -17.12 0.12 5.11
C VAL A 584 -17.82 0.52 6.39
N HIS A 585 -17.89 -0.40 7.36
CA HIS A 585 -18.44 -0.15 8.69
C HIS A 585 -17.37 0.52 9.56
N VAL A 586 -17.71 1.65 10.17
CA VAL A 586 -16.74 2.47 10.91
C VAL A 586 -17.02 2.35 12.41
N VAL A 587 -16.01 1.87 13.15
CA VAL A 587 -16.07 1.65 14.60
C VAL A 587 -15.06 2.56 15.29
N MET A 588 -15.47 3.31 16.29
CA MET A 588 -14.55 4.07 17.15
C MET A 588 -14.20 3.27 18.40
N LEU A 589 -12.89 3.19 18.71
CA LEU A 589 -12.36 2.60 19.94
C LEU A 589 -11.80 3.70 20.85
N THR A 590 -12.13 3.67 22.13
CA THR A 590 -11.60 4.64 23.10
C THR A 590 -11.55 4.09 24.52
N GLY A 591 -10.58 4.54 25.31
CA GLY A 591 -10.54 4.31 26.74
C GLY A 591 -11.46 5.23 27.57
N ASP A 592 -12.09 6.23 26.94
CA ASP A 592 -12.99 7.17 27.60
C ASP A 592 -14.23 6.47 28.13
N ASN A 593 -14.92 7.16 29.05
CA ASN A 593 -16.22 6.73 29.51
C ASN A 593 -17.26 6.75 28.37
N GLU A 594 -18.29 5.95 28.50
CA GLU A 594 -19.34 5.73 27.53
C GLU A 594 -20.01 7.04 27.04
N ARG A 595 -20.25 7.98 27.97
CA ARG A 595 -20.96 9.24 27.70
C ARG A 595 -20.14 10.14 26.76
N THR A 596 -18.86 10.37 27.08
CA THR A 596 -17.94 11.14 26.25
C THR A 596 -17.71 10.48 24.89
N ALA A 597 -17.51 9.17 24.90
CA ALA A 597 -17.31 8.39 23.68
C ALA A 597 -18.48 8.49 22.71
N ARG A 598 -19.72 8.35 23.21
CA ARG A 598 -20.93 8.48 22.39
C ARG A 598 -21.08 9.89 21.80
N ALA A 599 -20.78 10.94 22.58
CA ALA A 599 -20.86 12.32 22.10
C ALA A 599 -19.90 12.55 20.94
N ILE A 600 -18.64 12.12 21.06
CA ILE A 600 -17.61 12.24 20.01
C ILE A 600 -17.95 11.37 18.80
N GLY A 601 -18.40 10.12 19.03
CA GLY A 601 -18.81 9.21 17.97
C GLY A 601 -19.98 9.74 17.13
N ALA A 602 -20.97 10.35 17.78
CA ALA A 602 -22.10 11.00 17.11
C ALA A 602 -21.65 12.21 16.26
N GLN A 603 -20.72 13.04 16.78
CA GLN A 603 -20.16 14.18 16.03
C GLN A 603 -19.31 13.72 14.84
N ALA A 604 -18.54 12.64 14.98
CA ALA A 604 -17.75 12.05 13.91
C ALA A 604 -18.62 11.28 12.91
N GLY A 605 -19.82 10.82 13.31
CA GLY A 605 -20.77 10.06 12.50
C GLY A 605 -20.39 8.59 12.31
N VAL A 606 -19.69 7.96 13.27
CA VAL A 606 -19.31 6.54 13.20
C VAL A 606 -20.54 5.63 13.42
N ASP A 607 -20.47 4.40 12.88
CA ASP A 607 -21.57 3.44 12.97
C ASP A 607 -21.67 2.80 14.36
N GLN A 608 -20.52 2.60 15.02
CA GLN A 608 -20.44 2.00 16.35
C GLN A 608 -19.35 2.65 17.21
N VAL A 609 -19.61 2.77 18.50
CA VAL A 609 -18.65 3.21 19.52
C VAL A 609 -18.40 2.09 20.51
N ILE A 610 -17.14 1.80 20.81
CA ILE A 610 -16.72 0.87 21.86
C ILE A 610 -15.89 1.66 22.86
N ALA A 611 -16.47 1.98 23.99
CA ALA A 611 -15.90 2.79 25.05
C ALA A 611 -15.24 1.94 26.15
N GLY A 612 -14.44 2.55 27.03
CA GLY A 612 -13.83 1.89 28.17
C GLY A 612 -12.79 0.82 27.82
N VAL A 613 -12.22 0.88 26.60
CA VAL A 613 -11.26 -0.11 26.13
C VAL A 613 -9.84 0.31 26.56
N LEU A 614 -9.30 -0.40 27.53
CA LEU A 614 -7.90 -0.22 27.92
C LEU A 614 -6.96 -0.58 26.76
N PRO A 615 -5.70 -0.09 26.76
CA PRO A 615 -4.74 -0.36 25.67
C PRO A 615 -4.60 -1.84 25.34
N ASP A 616 -4.49 -2.71 26.35
CA ASP A 616 -4.38 -4.17 26.17
C ASP A 616 -5.70 -4.81 25.66
N GLY A 617 -6.83 -4.15 25.86
CA GLY A 617 -8.14 -4.60 25.39
C GLY A 617 -8.39 -4.33 23.91
N LYS A 618 -7.70 -3.35 23.29
CA LYS A 618 -7.90 -2.99 21.89
C LYS A 618 -7.64 -4.18 20.95
N GLU A 619 -6.58 -4.97 21.21
CA GLU A 619 -6.27 -6.18 20.43
C GLU A 619 -7.41 -7.18 20.46
N ALA A 620 -8.01 -7.41 21.64
CA ALA A 620 -9.11 -8.36 21.81
C ALA A 620 -10.39 -7.90 21.06
N VAL A 621 -10.66 -6.59 21.01
CA VAL A 621 -11.75 -6.02 20.20
C VAL A 621 -11.50 -6.26 18.73
N ILE A 622 -10.30 -5.96 18.22
CA ILE A 622 -9.94 -6.23 16.80
C ILE A 622 -10.14 -7.71 16.47
N ARG A 623 -9.71 -8.62 17.34
CA ARG A 623 -9.91 -10.07 17.15
C ARG A 623 -11.39 -10.47 17.04
N LYS A 624 -12.28 -9.83 17.82
CA LYS A 624 -13.74 -10.03 17.72
C LYS A 624 -14.28 -9.47 16.40
N LEU A 625 -13.89 -8.25 16.02
CA LEU A 625 -14.33 -7.61 14.78
C LEU A 625 -13.94 -8.44 13.54
N LYS A 626 -12.76 -9.10 13.55
CA LYS A 626 -12.29 -9.99 12.46
C LYS A 626 -13.20 -11.20 12.22
N GLN A 627 -14.08 -11.57 13.13
CA GLN A 627 -15.08 -12.62 12.92
C GLN A 627 -16.20 -12.18 11.98
N HIS A 628 -16.41 -10.86 11.86
CA HIS A 628 -17.48 -10.26 11.05
C HIS A 628 -16.98 -9.78 9.67
N GLY A 629 -15.67 -9.60 9.48
CA GLY A 629 -15.10 -9.17 8.20
C GLY A 629 -13.63 -8.82 8.29
N LYS A 630 -13.08 -8.34 7.19
CA LYS A 630 -11.72 -7.82 7.10
C LYS A 630 -11.62 -6.47 7.81
N VAL A 631 -10.72 -6.36 8.78
CA VAL A 631 -10.59 -5.20 9.67
C VAL A 631 -9.31 -4.43 9.37
N ALA A 632 -9.45 -3.10 9.20
CA ALA A 632 -8.33 -2.18 9.35
C ALA A 632 -8.39 -1.52 10.73
N MET A 633 -7.26 -1.41 11.42
CA MET A 633 -7.08 -0.58 12.61
C MET A 633 -6.31 0.68 12.24
N VAL A 634 -6.81 1.83 12.66
CA VAL A 634 -6.14 3.14 12.46
C VAL A 634 -5.80 3.72 13.83
N GLY A 635 -4.54 4.07 14.03
CA GLY A 635 -4.05 4.67 15.27
C GLY A 635 -2.74 5.44 15.05
N ASP A 636 -2.33 6.23 16.04
CA ASP A 636 -1.14 7.10 15.97
C ASP A 636 -0.07 6.76 17.02
N GLY A 637 -0.41 5.96 18.02
CA GLY A 637 0.38 5.79 19.23
C GLY A 637 0.96 4.41 19.45
N ILE A 638 1.88 4.35 20.44
CA ILE A 638 2.49 3.12 20.95
C ILE A 638 1.43 2.17 21.50
N ASN A 639 0.38 2.72 22.11
CA ASN A 639 -0.72 1.98 22.71
C ASN A 639 -1.55 1.19 21.70
N ASP A 640 -1.50 1.56 20.43
CA ASP A 640 -2.26 0.92 19.35
C ASP A 640 -1.46 -0.18 18.65
N ALA A 641 -0.13 -0.29 18.88
CA ALA A 641 0.74 -1.22 18.17
C ALA A 641 0.26 -2.69 18.21
N PRO A 642 -0.24 -3.23 19.35
CA PRO A 642 -0.79 -4.59 19.39
C PRO A 642 -2.05 -4.73 18.53
N ALA A 643 -2.92 -3.72 18.51
CA ALA A 643 -4.15 -3.71 17.72
C ALA A 643 -3.87 -3.53 16.22
N LEU A 644 -2.91 -2.64 15.86
CA LEU A 644 -2.42 -2.46 14.49
C LEU A 644 -1.88 -3.77 13.90
N THR A 645 -1.01 -4.45 14.66
CA THR A 645 -0.44 -5.75 14.24
C THR A 645 -1.50 -6.85 14.14
N ARG A 646 -2.55 -6.80 14.98
CA ARG A 646 -3.61 -7.81 14.99
C ARG A 646 -4.60 -7.67 13.86
N ALA A 647 -4.83 -6.48 13.36
CA ALA A 647 -5.73 -6.19 12.26
C ALA A 647 -5.35 -6.94 10.97
N ASP A 648 -6.22 -6.98 9.97
CA ASP A 648 -5.84 -7.45 8.64
C ASP A 648 -4.96 -6.41 7.93
N VAL A 649 -5.16 -5.13 8.27
CA VAL A 649 -4.32 -4.01 7.83
C VAL A 649 -4.20 -3.02 9.00
N GLY A 650 -2.99 -2.83 9.50
CA GLY A 650 -2.67 -1.75 10.44
C GLY A 650 -2.35 -0.47 9.67
N ILE A 651 -2.94 0.66 10.05
CA ILE A 651 -2.73 1.97 9.43
C ILE A 651 -2.26 2.95 10.51
N ALA A 652 -1.00 3.39 10.42
CA ALA A 652 -0.48 4.47 11.25
C ALA A 652 -0.80 5.82 10.62
N ILE A 653 -1.33 6.75 11.41
CA ILE A 653 -1.72 8.10 10.96
C ILE A 653 -0.78 9.17 11.55
N GLY A 654 -0.37 10.14 10.71
CA GLY A 654 0.63 11.13 11.05
C GLY A 654 2.04 10.54 11.06
N ALA A 655 3.05 11.37 11.25
CA ALA A 655 4.42 10.91 11.47
C ALA A 655 4.54 10.28 12.88
N GLY A 656 3.67 9.30 13.19
CA GLY A 656 3.50 8.66 14.48
C GLY A 656 4.80 8.18 15.11
N THR A 657 4.73 7.62 16.30
CA THR A 657 5.90 7.03 16.95
C THR A 657 6.53 5.94 16.08
N ASP A 658 7.85 5.80 16.15
CA ASP A 658 8.58 4.77 15.40
C ASP A 658 7.96 3.37 15.64
N VAL A 659 7.44 3.10 16.84
CA VAL A 659 6.75 1.85 17.20
C VAL A 659 5.44 1.66 16.45
N ALA A 660 4.61 2.71 16.28
CA ALA A 660 3.38 2.62 15.51
C ALA A 660 3.69 2.44 14.01
N ILE A 661 4.69 3.16 13.51
CA ILE A 661 5.17 2.98 12.15
C ILE A 661 5.63 1.53 11.94
N ASP A 662 6.39 0.94 12.85
CA ASP A 662 6.88 -0.43 12.71
C ASP A 662 5.76 -1.48 12.76
N ALA A 663 4.73 -1.26 13.57
CA ALA A 663 3.58 -2.16 13.72
C ALA A 663 2.58 -2.09 12.57
N ALA A 664 2.51 -0.97 11.84
CA ALA A 664 1.51 -0.74 10.79
C ALA A 664 1.94 -1.36 9.44
N ASP A 665 0.96 -1.68 8.61
CA ASP A 665 1.09 -2.11 7.21
C ASP A 665 1.08 -0.94 6.24
N VAL A 666 0.36 0.14 6.62
CA VAL A 666 0.22 1.37 5.85
C VAL A 666 0.57 2.54 6.76
N VAL A 667 1.40 3.45 6.26
CA VAL A 667 1.78 4.67 6.96
C VAL A 667 1.26 5.88 6.21
N LEU A 668 0.45 6.68 6.89
CA LEU A 668 -0.05 7.95 6.38
C LEU A 668 0.84 9.07 6.95
N MET A 669 1.59 9.72 6.07
CA MET A 669 2.55 10.76 6.47
C MET A 669 1.90 12.00 7.09
N LYS A 670 0.61 12.20 6.82
CA LYS A 670 -0.17 13.32 7.34
C LYS A 670 -1.10 12.85 8.45
N SER A 671 -1.35 13.73 9.41
CA SER A 671 -2.32 13.49 10.46
C SER A 671 -3.76 13.84 10.00
N ARG A 672 -4.17 13.29 8.82
CA ARG A 672 -5.49 13.51 8.24
C ARG A 672 -6.25 12.19 8.10
N LEU A 673 -7.45 12.14 8.67
CA LEU A 673 -8.28 10.93 8.57
C LEU A 673 -8.75 10.68 7.13
N SER A 674 -8.88 11.72 6.30
CA SER A 674 -9.25 11.64 4.89
C SER A 674 -8.26 10.86 4.01
N ASP A 675 -7.04 10.62 4.48
CA ASP A 675 -6.07 9.79 3.77
C ASP A 675 -6.36 8.28 3.96
N VAL A 676 -7.17 7.87 4.95
CA VAL A 676 -7.63 6.48 5.12
C VAL A 676 -8.55 6.05 3.98
N PRO A 677 -9.68 6.74 3.68
CA PRO A 677 -10.47 6.40 2.50
C PRO A 677 -9.68 6.53 1.20
N ALA A 678 -8.74 7.47 1.08
CA ALA A 678 -7.87 7.59 -0.08
C ALA A 678 -6.96 6.37 -0.27
N ALA A 679 -6.39 5.80 0.80
CA ALA A 679 -5.58 4.59 0.76
C ALA A 679 -6.41 3.36 0.31
N ILE A 680 -7.62 3.19 0.85
CA ILE A 680 -8.54 2.11 0.46
C ILE A 680 -8.96 2.27 -1.00
N ARG A 681 -9.24 3.48 -1.46
CA ARG A 681 -9.63 3.80 -2.84
C ARG A 681 -8.50 3.49 -3.82
N LEU A 682 -7.27 3.87 -3.49
CA LEU A 682 -6.07 3.55 -4.27
C LEU A 682 -5.87 2.03 -4.39
N SER A 683 -5.99 1.32 -3.29
CA SER A 683 -5.90 -0.13 -3.26
C SER A 683 -6.95 -0.78 -4.16
N ARG A 684 -8.22 -0.37 -4.04
CA ARG A 684 -9.33 -0.87 -4.89
C ARG A 684 -9.11 -0.59 -6.37
N ALA A 685 -8.60 0.60 -6.71
CA ALA A 685 -8.28 0.95 -8.09
C ALA A 685 -7.13 0.09 -8.63
N THR A 686 -6.11 -0.16 -7.82
CA THR A 686 -4.97 -1.03 -8.17
C THR A 686 -5.43 -2.48 -8.36
N LEU A 687 -6.26 -3.02 -7.47
CA LEU A 687 -6.83 -4.36 -7.59
C LEU A 687 -7.68 -4.51 -8.86
N ARG A 688 -8.53 -3.53 -9.15
CA ARG A 688 -9.33 -3.52 -10.40
C ARG A 688 -8.42 -3.56 -11.61
N ASN A 689 -7.37 -2.75 -11.63
CA ASN A 689 -6.40 -2.73 -12.72
C ASN A 689 -5.67 -4.07 -12.88
N ILE A 690 -5.32 -4.72 -11.77
CA ILE A 690 -4.74 -6.08 -11.78
C ILE A 690 -5.71 -7.08 -12.40
N HIS A 691 -6.98 -7.07 -11.99
CA HIS A 691 -7.99 -7.98 -12.54
C HIS A 691 -8.22 -7.74 -14.04
N GLU A 692 -8.29 -6.48 -14.48
CA GLU A 692 -8.37 -6.13 -15.91
C GLU A 692 -7.16 -6.67 -16.69
N ASN A 693 -5.95 -6.48 -16.16
CA ASN A 693 -4.73 -6.97 -16.77
C ASN A 693 -4.69 -8.50 -16.87
N LEU A 694 -5.07 -9.20 -15.80
CA LEU A 694 -5.15 -10.65 -15.78
C LEU A 694 -6.21 -11.17 -16.74
N PHE A 695 -7.40 -10.55 -16.77
CA PHE A 695 -8.46 -10.90 -17.72
C PHE A 695 -7.95 -10.83 -19.16
N TRP A 696 -7.35 -9.73 -19.57
CA TRP A 696 -6.83 -9.59 -20.93
C TRP A 696 -5.70 -10.57 -21.21
N ALA A 697 -4.79 -10.79 -20.27
CA ALA A 697 -3.70 -11.75 -20.43
C ALA A 697 -4.20 -13.18 -20.69
N PHE A 698 -5.31 -13.60 -20.06
CA PHE A 698 -5.92 -14.91 -20.31
C PHE A 698 -6.80 -14.94 -21.55
N PHE A 699 -7.55 -13.87 -21.79
CA PHE A 699 -8.50 -13.80 -22.90
C PHE A 699 -7.83 -13.98 -24.26
N TYR A 700 -6.69 -13.31 -24.49
CA TYR A 700 -5.90 -13.49 -25.71
C TYR A 700 -5.48 -14.93 -25.94
N ASN A 701 -5.02 -15.61 -24.90
CA ASN A 701 -4.57 -16.98 -25.01
C ASN A 701 -5.76 -17.96 -25.22
N THR A 702 -6.88 -17.74 -24.54
CA THR A 702 -8.08 -18.58 -24.63
C THR A 702 -8.66 -18.61 -26.06
N ILE A 703 -8.66 -17.46 -26.74
CA ILE A 703 -9.11 -17.37 -28.14
C ILE A 703 -7.98 -17.76 -29.10
N GLY A 704 -6.76 -17.33 -28.83
CA GLY A 704 -5.63 -17.49 -29.74
C GLY A 704 -5.19 -18.94 -29.91
N ILE A 705 -5.19 -19.75 -28.85
CA ILE A 705 -4.76 -21.17 -28.92
C ILE A 705 -5.64 -22.02 -29.84
N PRO A 706 -6.98 -22.02 -29.72
CA PRO A 706 -7.82 -22.77 -30.67
C PRO A 706 -7.70 -22.27 -32.11
N LEU A 707 -7.55 -20.94 -32.29
CA LEU A 707 -7.36 -20.36 -33.63
C LEU A 707 -6.02 -20.80 -34.26
N ALA A 708 -4.94 -20.78 -33.48
CA ALA A 708 -3.61 -21.23 -33.87
C ALA A 708 -3.56 -22.74 -34.14
N ALA A 709 -4.27 -23.54 -33.34
CA ALA A 709 -4.41 -24.97 -33.53
C ALA A 709 -5.19 -25.35 -34.80
N GLY A 710 -5.89 -24.38 -35.40
CA GLY A 710 -6.60 -24.58 -36.65
C GLY A 710 -8.04 -25.10 -36.49
N VAL A 711 -8.64 -25.01 -35.28
CA VAL A 711 -10.01 -25.46 -35.01
C VAL A 711 -11.04 -24.72 -35.91
N PHE A 712 -10.75 -23.48 -36.29
CA PHE A 712 -11.64 -22.63 -37.11
C PHE A 712 -11.29 -22.58 -38.61
N ILE A 713 -10.36 -23.43 -39.06
CA ILE A 713 -10.03 -23.56 -40.50
C ILE A 713 -11.25 -23.88 -41.36
N PRO A 714 -12.19 -24.76 -40.93
CA PRO A 714 -13.42 -25.01 -41.70
C PRO A 714 -14.28 -23.75 -41.91
N LEU A 715 -14.11 -22.72 -41.07
CA LEU A 715 -14.77 -21.42 -41.21
C LEU A 715 -13.93 -20.40 -41.98
N GLY A 716 -12.82 -20.81 -42.60
CA GLY A 716 -11.90 -19.93 -43.33
C GLY A 716 -10.96 -19.09 -42.46
N LEU A 717 -10.96 -19.31 -41.14
CA LEU A 717 -10.11 -18.54 -40.19
C LEU A 717 -8.82 -19.31 -39.95
N THR A 718 -7.70 -18.74 -40.40
CA THR A 718 -6.35 -19.27 -40.15
C THR A 718 -5.47 -18.25 -39.44
N LEU A 719 -4.62 -18.71 -38.53
CA LEU A 719 -3.63 -17.86 -37.86
C LEU A 719 -2.22 -18.26 -38.32
N ASN A 720 -1.52 -17.31 -38.90
CA ASN A 720 -0.09 -17.45 -39.20
C ASN A 720 0.74 -17.18 -37.91
N PRO A 721 1.86 -17.91 -37.67
CA PRO A 721 2.75 -17.69 -36.52
C PRO A 721 3.20 -16.25 -36.36
N MET A 722 3.39 -15.50 -37.43
CA MET A 722 3.80 -14.09 -37.41
C MET A 722 2.75 -13.20 -36.76
N PHE A 723 1.46 -13.36 -37.11
CA PHE A 723 0.38 -12.61 -36.46
C PHE A 723 0.22 -12.97 -34.99
N GLY A 724 0.46 -14.24 -34.63
CA GLY A 724 0.52 -14.69 -33.24
C GLY A 724 1.59 -13.96 -32.43
N ALA A 725 2.79 -13.84 -32.98
CA ALA A 725 3.90 -13.11 -32.32
C ALA A 725 3.63 -11.61 -32.18
N ALA A 726 3.01 -10.99 -33.20
CA ALA A 726 2.62 -9.58 -33.14
C ALA A 726 1.55 -9.32 -32.08
N ALA A 727 0.49 -10.14 -32.04
CA ALA A 727 -0.60 -10.04 -31.05
C ALA A 727 -0.07 -10.19 -29.61
N MET A 728 0.87 -11.11 -29.39
CA MET A 728 1.51 -11.33 -28.11
C MET A 728 2.32 -10.11 -27.65
N SER A 729 3.11 -9.51 -28.55
CA SER A 729 3.89 -8.31 -28.24
C SER A 729 2.99 -7.13 -27.88
N LEU A 730 1.86 -6.98 -28.57
CA LEU A 730 0.86 -5.96 -28.31
C LEU A 730 0.15 -6.18 -26.96
N SER A 731 -0.12 -7.43 -26.58
CA SER A 731 -0.73 -7.79 -25.30
C SER A 731 0.09 -7.25 -24.11
N SER A 732 1.40 -7.45 -24.11
CA SER A 732 2.29 -6.94 -23.05
C SER A 732 2.27 -5.40 -23.00
N PHE A 733 2.25 -4.73 -24.16
CA PHE A 733 2.12 -3.28 -24.24
C PHE A 733 0.79 -2.78 -23.65
N CYS A 734 -0.31 -3.44 -23.95
CA CYS A 734 -1.65 -3.09 -23.43
C CYS A 734 -1.69 -3.20 -21.90
N VAL A 735 -1.17 -4.28 -21.32
CA VAL A 735 -1.11 -4.48 -19.87
C VAL A 735 -0.35 -3.35 -19.16
N VAL A 736 0.82 -2.98 -19.69
CA VAL A 736 1.61 -1.92 -19.07
C VAL A 736 0.94 -0.56 -19.24
N THR A 737 0.39 -0.27 -20.40
CA THR A 737 -0.34 0.99 -20.65
C THR A 737 -1.56 1.11 -19.73
N ASN A 738 -2.29 0.01 -19.53
CA ASN A 738 -3.40 -0.02 -18.57
C ASN A 738 -2.93 0.24 -17.14
N ALA A 739 -1.81 -0.35 -16.71
CA ALA A 739 -1.25 -0.09 -15.39
C ALA A 739 -0.80 1.37 -15.22
N LEU A 740 -0.16 1.97 -16.23
CA LEU A 740 0.23 3.38 -16.21
C LEU A 740 -0.97 4.35 -16.14
N ARG A 741 -2.17 3.92 -16.55
CA ARG A 741 -3.41 4.69 -16.39
C ARG A 741 -3.71 5.03 -14.92
N LEU A 742 -3.22 4.23 -13.96
CA LEU A 742 -3.34 4.53 -12.53
C LEU A 742 -2.70 5.87 -12.15
N ASN A 743 -1.69 6.36 -12.87
CA ASN A 743 -1.09 7.68 -12.61
C ASN A 743 -2.08 8.84 -12.84
N LEU A 744 -3.16 8.62 -13.59
CA LEU A 744 -4.23 9.59 -13.84
C LEU A 744 -5.36 9.49 -12.82
N PHE A 745 -5.25 8.56 -11.84
CA PHE A 745 -6.28 8.31 -10.86
C PHE A 745 -6.28 9.41 -9.77
N LYS A 746 -7.46 9.96 -9.49
CA LYS A 746 -7.66 10.98 -8.45
C LYS A 746 -8.04 10.32 -7.14
N LEU A 747 -7.10 10.28 -6.19
CA LEU A 747 -7.24 9.58 -4.90
C LEU A 747 -8.35 10.15 -4.00
N ARG A 748 -8.61 11.45 -4.11
CA ARG A 748 -9.57 12.17 -3.25
C ARG A 748 -10.93 12.42 -3.91
N ASP A 749 -11.19 11.81 -5.05
CA ASP A 749 -12.47 11.90 -5.75
C ASP A 749 -13.38 10.74 -5.32
N ALA A 750 -14.31 11.03 -4.41
CA ALA A 750 -15.28 10.08 -3.88
C ALA A 750 -16.44 9.76 -4.86
N SER A 751 -16.58 10.51 -5.96
CA SER A 751 -17.71 10.38 -6.89
C SER A 751 -17.84 9.02 -7.57
N ARG A 752 -16.74 8.24 -7.57
CA ARG A 752 -16.65 6.92 -8.22
C ARG A 752 -16.57 5.77 -7.21
N ASP A 753 -16.85 6.03 -5.96
CA ASP A 753 -16.83 5.00 -4.94
C ASP A 753 -18.01 4.04 -5.10
N HIS A 754 -17.75 2.75 -4.94
CA HIS A 754 -18.75 1.70 -5.00
C HIS A 754 -18.78 0.93 -3.68
N LYS A 755 -19.98 0.66 -3.19
CA LYS A 755 -20.17 -0.14 -1.98
C LYS A 755 -19.70 -1.58 -2.21
N ILE A 756 -18.88 -2.11 -1.30
CA ILE A 756 -18.62 -3.54 -1.22
C ILE A 756 -19.86 -4.23 -0.66
N ARG A 757 -20.20 -5.40 -1.20
CA ARG A 757 -21.28 -6.25 -0.66
C ARG A 757 -20.79 -6.80 0.68
N GLN A 758 -21.36 -6.31 1.79
CA GLN A 758 -21.15 -6.88 3.12
C GLN A 758 -22.08 -8.07 3.32
N LYS A 759 -21.60 -9.07 4.06
CA LYS A 759 -22.41 -10.25 4.41
C LYS A 759 -23.33 -9.99 5.58
N ASP A 760 -22.90 -9.22 6.59
CA ASP A 760 -23.66 -8.85 7.78
C ASP A 760 -23.27 -7.44 8.22
N THR A 761 -24.23 -6.51 8.26
CA THR A 761 -24.03 -5.14 8.73
C THR A 761 -24.51 -4.93 10.17
N ASP A 762 -25.33 -5.85 10.70
CA ASP A 762 -25.89 -5.79 12.05
C ASP A 762 -25.10 -6.67 13.02
N PHE A 763 -23.94 -6.18 13.43
CA PHE A 763 -23.22 -6.79 14.54
C PHE A 763 -22.88 -5.72 15.59
N THR A 764 -22.97 -6.08 16.87
CA THR A 764 -22.54 -5.24 17.98
C THR A 764 -21.42 -5.97 18.71
N VAL A 765 -20.24 -5.36 18.77
CA VAL A 765 -19.11 -5.89 19.54
C VAL A 765 -18.94 -5.04 20.79
N SER A 766 -18.91 -5.69 21.97
CA SER A 766 -18.68 -5.02 23.24
C SER A 766 -17.23 -5.09 23.69
N ALA A 767 -16.82 -4.16 24.54
CA ALA A 767 -15.48 -4.14 25.14
C ALA A 767 -15.14 -5.49 25.82
N PRO A 768 -13.88 -5.91 25.81
CA PRO A 768 -13.45 -7.08 26.58
C PRO A 768 -13.61 -6.79 28.08
N GLY A 769 -14.32 -7.64 28.78
CA GLY A 769 -14.58 -7.47 30.21
C GLY A 769 -15.97 -6.89 30.56
N ALA A 770 -16.74 -6.44 29.59
CA ALA A 770 -18.14 -6.11 29.83
C ALA A 770 -18.92 -7.40 30.19
N MET A 771 -19.22 -7.60 31.49
CA MET A 771 -20.12 -8.65 31.90
C MET A 771 -21.50 -8.39 31.31
N ARG A 772 -22.03 -9.36 30.61
CA ARG A 772 -23.43 -9.31 30.17
C ARG A 772 -24.29 -10.18 31.08
N LYS A 773 -25.40 -9.61 31.51
CA LYS A 773 -26.42 -10.37 32.24
C LYS A 773 -27.72 -10.29 31.47
N THR A 774 -28.45 -11.43 31.39
CA THR A 774 -29.75 -11.48 30.76
C THR A 774 -30.78 -11.62 31.87
N LEU A 775 -31.68 -10.65 31.97
CA LEU A 775 -32.82 -10.68 32.90
C LEU A 775 -34.02 -11.20 32.15
N HIS A 776 -34.69 -12.19 32.70
CA HIS A 776 -36.00 -12.68 32.28
C HIS A 776 -37.09 -11.92 33.02
N ILE A 777 -37.94 -11.23 32.26
CA ILE A 777 -38.90 -10.26 32.81
C ILE A 777 -40.29 -10.62 32.36
N GLU A 778 -41.19 -10.83 33.35
CA GLU A 778 -42.62 -11.00 33.13
C GLU A 778 -43.36 -9.66 33.23
N GLY A 779 -44.37 -9.48 32.37
CA GLY A 779 -45.25 -8.29 32.39
C GLY A 779 -44.95 -7.24 31.31
N MET A 780 -43.91 -7.37 30.50
CA MET A 780 -43.68 -6.51 29.35
C MET A 780 -44.59 -6.90 28.19
N MET A 781 -45.50 -6.02 27.74
CA MET A 781 -46.50 -6.34 26.70
C MET A 781 -46.39 -5.45 25.45
N CYS A 782 -45.54 -4.44 25.44
CA CYS A 782 -45.45 -3.48 24.32
C CYS A 782 -44.10 -2.74 24.29
N PRO A 783 -43.77 -2.06 23.18
CA PRO A 783 -42.52 -1.29 23.03
C PRO A 783 -42.34 -0.18 24.08
N HIS A 784 -43.44 0.33 24.68
CA HIS A 784 -43.33 1.32 25.74
C HIS A 784 -42.82 0.69 27.05
N CYS A 785 -43.19 -0.58 27.31
CA CYS A 785 -42.66 -1.35 28.45
C CYS A 785 -41.14 -1.57 28.27
N GLU A 786 -40.67 -1.87 27.05
CA GLU A 786 -39.24 -2.03 26.78
C GLU A 786 -38.47 -0.76 27.13
N MET A 787 -39.01 0.40 26.73
CA MET A 787 -38.36 1.69 26.99
C MET A 787 -38.29 2.01 28.50
N ARG A 788 -39.31 1.72 29.24
CA ARG A 788 -39.34 1.90 30.71
C ARG A 788 -38.32 0.99 31.41
N VAL A 789 -38.28 -0.28 31.05
CA VAL A 789 -37.32 -1.26 31.60
C VAL A 789 -35.89 -0.88 31.21
N LYS A 790 -35.65 -0.49 29.96
CA LYS A 790 -34.36 -0.01 29.50
C LYS A 790 -33.87 1.18 30.32
N GLN A 791 -34.66 2.22 30.47
CA GLN A 791 -34.33 3.42 31.24
C GLN A 791 -34.04 3.12 32.71
N ALA A 792 -34.86 2.24 33.32
CA ALA A 792 -34.67 1.84 34.71
C ALA A 792 -33.32 1.09 34.91
N LEU A 793 -32.97 0.20 33.99
CA LEU A 793 -31.72 -0.55 34.04
C LEU A 793 -30.50 0.35 33.74
N GLU A 794 -30.58 1.28 32.78
CA GLU A 794 -29.52 2.22 32.46
C GLU A 794 -29.30 3.25 33.58
N ALA A 795 -30.28 3.48 34.46
CA ALA A 795 -30.09 4.34 35.62
C ALA A 795 -29.32 3.66 36.78
N VAL A 796 -29.09 2.35 36.71
CA VAL A 796 -28.32 1.63 37.75
C VAL A 796 -26.84 1.90 37.56
N PRO A 797 -26.13 2.43 38.61
CA PRO A 797 -24.66 2.66 38.51
C PRO A 797 -23.94 1.38 38.14
N GLY A 798 -23.10 1.44 37.06
CA GLY A 798 -22.35 0.29 36.56
C GLY A 798 -22.99 -0.43 35.37
N VAL A 799 -24.21 -0.07 34.97
CA VAL A 799 -24.82 -0.51 33.71
C VAL A 799 -24.41 0.47 32.60
N SER A 800 -23.76 -0.04 31.56
CA SER A 800 -23.36 0.78 30.42
C SER A 800 -24.43 0.82 29.30
N GLU A 801 -25.23 -0.26 29.16
CA GLU A 801 -26.27 -0.34 28.17
C GLU A 801 -27.28 -1.40 28.57
N ALA A 802 -28.58 -1.15 28.29
CA ALA A 802 -29.64 -2.14 28.44
C ALA A 802 -30.49 -2.21 27.16
N THR A 803 -30.85 -3.42 26.76
CA THR A 803 -31.75 -3.67 25.64
C THR A 803 -32.85 -4.60 26.11
N ALA A 804 -34.12 -4.14 26.10
CA ALA A 804 -35.28 -4.94 26.49
C ALA A 804 -36.07 -5.36 25.27
N SER A 805 -36.67 -6.57 25.33
CA SER A 805 -37.58 -7.09 24.31
C SER A 805 -38.81 -7.69 24.97
N HIS A 806 -39.97 -7.12 24.67
CA HIS A 806 -41.28 -7.62 25.15
C HIS A 806 -41.68 -8.93 24.46
N GLU A 807 -41.26 -9.12 23.20
CA GLU A 807 -41.51 -10.35 22.45
C GLU A 807 -40.78 -11.57 23.05
N LYS A 808 -39.57 -11.35 23.57
CA LYS A 808 -38.74 -12.40 24.19
C LYS A 808 -38.89 -12.47 25.70
N GLY A 809 -39.55 -11.48 26.32
CA GLY A 809 -39.64 -11.40 27.77
C GLY A 809 -38.27 -11.22 28.44
N THR A 810 -37.32 -10.57 27.80
CA THR A 810 -35.93 -10.48 28.30
C THR A 810 -35.39 -9.05 28.22
N ALA A 811 -34.47 -8.72 29.14
CA ALA A 811 -33.62 -7.56 29.03
C ALA A 811 -32.16 -7.99 29.17
N VAL A 812 -31.33 -7.58 28.24
CA VAL A 812 -29.91 -7.80 28.27
C VAL A 812 -29.23 -6.52 28.75
N VAL A 813 -28.41 -6.61 29.80
CA VAL A 813 -27.63 -5.51 30.34
C VAL A 813 -26.17 -5.78 30.11
N THR A 814 -25.45 -4.76 29.69
CA THR A 814 -23.99 -4.72 29.57
C THR A 814 -23.45 -3.91 30.75
N LEU A 815 -22.56 -4.50 31.54
CA LEU A 815 -22.05 -3.91 32.77
C LEU A 815 -20.62 -3.40 32.56
N SER A 816 -20.38 -2.16 32.97
CA SER A 816 -19.04 -1.55 33.00
C SER A 816 -18.31 -1.79 34.32
N ALA A 817 -19.02 -2.22 35.36
CA ALA A 817 -18.53 -2.62 36.67
C ALA A 817 -19.34 -3.79 37.22
N GLN A 818 -18.85 -4.43 38.26
CA GLN A 818 -19.60 -5.49 38.92
C GLN A 818 -20.84 -4.90 39.60
N VAL A 819 -22.05 -5.25 39.11
CA VAL A 819 -23.34 -4.83 39.64
C VAL A 819 -24.03 -6.03 40.25
N ASP A 820 -24.56 -5.84 41.46
CA ASP A 820 -25.29 -6.88 42.17
C ASP A 820 -26.60 -7.21 41.44
N ASN A 821 -26.92 -8.49 41.36
CA ASN A 821 -28.16 -9.00 40.77
C ASN A 821 -29.40 -8.42 41.44
N ASP A 822 -29.34 -8.16 42.74
CA ASP A 822 -30.45 -7.57 43.50
C ASP A 822 -30.70 -6.10 43.13
N ALA A 823 -29.64 -5.34 42.76
CA ALA A 823 -29.79 -3.96 42.29
C ALA A 823 -30.47 -3.91 40.90
N LEU A 824 -30.13 -4.81 40.00
CA LEU A 824 -30.76 -4.92 38.69
C LEU A 824 -32.22 -5.35 38.80
N ARG A 825 -32.49 -6.31 39.68
CA ARG A 825 -33.84 -6.78 40.00
C ARG A 825 -34.70 -5.65 40.56
N ALA A 826 -34.21 -4.94 41.55
CA ALA A 826 -34.92 -3.84 42.20
C ALA A 826 -35.26 -2.71 41.22
N ALA A 827 -34.38 -2.39 40.29
CA ALA A 827 -34.60 -1.35 39.26
C ALA A 827 -35.76 -1.72 38.32
N VAL A 828 -35.89 -2.98 37.94
CA VAL A 828 -36.98 -3.47 37.08
C VAL A 828 -38.27 -3.59 37.86
N GLU A 829 -38.23 -4.12 39.09
CA GLU A 829 -39.41 -4.31 39.95
C GLU A 829 -40.01 -2.97 40.41
N ALA A 830 -39.17 -1.91 40.53
CA ALA A 830 -39.65 -0.55 40.77
C ALA A 830 -40.51 0.04 39.64
N GLN A 831 -40.54 -0.62 38.48
CA GLN A 831 -41.35 -0.24 37.32
C GLN A 831 -42.59 -1.15 37.16
N ASP A 832 -42.93 -1.93 38.21
CA ASP A 832 -44.07 -2.87 38.25
C ASP A 832 -43.93 -4.09 37.31
N TYR A 833 -42.68 -4.49 36.97
CA TYR A 833 -42.37 -5.73 36.25
C TYR A 833 -41.69 -6.74 37.18
N LYS A 834 -41.83 -8.04 36.87
CA LYS A 834 -41.25 -9.10 37.70
C LYS A 834 -40.05 -9.74 37.01
N VAL A 835 -38.89 -9.80 37.68
CA VAL A 835 -37.69 -10.50 37.21
C VAL A 835 -37.72 -11.94 37.69
N THR A 836 -37.81 -12.91 36.77
CA THR A 836 -37.91 -14.34 37.08
C THR A 836 -36.55 -15.03 37.18
N ALA A 837 -35.60 -14.65 36.37
CA ALA A 837 -34.25 -15.17 36.39
C ALA A 837 -33.24 -14.11 35.89
N ILE A 838 -31.98 -14.24 36.29
CA ILE A 838 -30.84 -13.45 35.79
C ILE A 838 -29.73 -14.43 35.44
N ASP A 839 -29.40 -14.50 34.15
CA ASP A 839 -28.34 -15.33 33.64
C ASP A 839 -27.09 -14.50 33.43
N GLU A 840 -25.92 -15.00 33.84
CA GLU A 840 -24.63 -14.41 33.59
C GLU A 840 -24.02 -15.05 32.35
N ASN A 841 -23.81 -14.27 31.29
CA ASN A 841 -23.26 -14.72 30.02
C ASN A 841 -21.80 -14.29 29.83
#